data_dd422f3ac5ec3c60bc666140844673df
#
_entry.id   dd422f3ac5ec3c60bc666140844673df
#
_cell.length_a   1.000
_cell.length_b   1.000
_cell.length_c   1.000
_cell.angle_alpha   90.00
_cell.angle_beta   90.00
_cell.angle_gamma   90.00
#
_symmetry.space_group_name_H-M   'P 1'
#
loop_
_entity.id
_entity.type
_entity.pdbx_description
1 polymer ?
#
loop_
_entity_poly.entity_id
_entity_poly.type
_entity_poly.pdbx_seq_one_letter_code
_entity_poly.pdbx_strand_id
1 'polypeptide(L)'
;MRARLFGWAFIALLFATGVASAQQGTSELRGRVEDAQGGVLPGVTVIVTNQATGMFRETISGEDGSFIASGLVPGTYQVTAELQGFKKFERKELRLEVGKTTSVDVAMQVGGLEETVNVTAESPIVDLTSKEIGGNITSDTLVKLPSVNGNFIGFVGLLPGIVPSVSTESFGSDSISVNGQDPRNNNYMLDGGNNNDDVIGQRAGTQARTPIEAIQEFQVITGQYDAQYGRTSGAVVNAVTKAGTNNFKGVAFGFLQNASLTENHFFAKQQNLPKPDTQYQRWGGTLGGPIVRNKMHFFGSLERFSIDRPNAINIPSRPEYNGTEQTRDRVWNTIIRGDHQVNNTTTYSVRWLREASPQVNQIIATGTQAAAPAASREESDVDQTVSVNLNNVLAGNKVSTFRLTWTRENVTFANNCFNTNGRDMTQCPVTLAYQDYIDQQDNTAQARINDGIQAEETLAWFIPGKGGDHDVKFGLQYSYSAAYNTNQGNLNGTFSFGRSNAVFNPAIPSTYPDRLTVRVGGPNVFYQKAHYVAGFAQDKWRLGNNITLNLGVRYDLEILPLDTQDDMFVGDDHPRDSNNIAPRFGLTYDLGGTSVIRAAIGRFYDKTHFEVIGGLYTGTPFASSFLVNFPTAAADNGPRNGQLPTDPFLVNGPVLNRTLLNQLYPGGQLLRNTGATWDNPDRVVPKSDEVSIGYERQLGAQVSASVDYLHSRGRDQFVQLNHNPQVRTNPVVAQSTLTRVPSPELVAATAQLAQKYPGFTPFTTNVIQFVNEGETDYNALMAQLKKRFSNNYSLQVSYTLAKATGNVAGNGAQVSNFQVGNELNLERNEGPTDFDNRHNFTVSGTALVPGTGGLNVSWVARALSGRPFSLTNANVDPDLNGLQAEPLPAGSYTGTGANAYTVDAEAERNGAYGPGFFGLDMRLGYSIPVGGNRRLELSADLFNLTNRTNFNNPTGNQASAQFMLLTAYSTSYTPRKAQLGFRFEF
;
A
#
# COMPACT_ATOMS: atom_id res chain seq x y z
N MET A 1 -22.89 -0.23 22.93
CA MET A 1 -23.93 0.85 22.94
C MET A 1 -23.36 2.23 23.24
N ARG A 2 -22.54 2.41 24.27
CA ARG A 2 -21.91 3.72 24.62
C ARG A 2 -20.99 4.27 23.52
N ALA A 3 -20.17 3.46 22.86
CA ALA A 3 -19.29 3.90 21.78
C ALA A 3 -20.05 4.38 20.52
N ARG A 4 -21.19 3.76 20.20
CA ARG A 4 -22.07 4.25 19.12
C ARG A 4 -22.73 5.58 19.46
N LEU A 5 -23.11 5.79 20.72
CA LEU A 5 -23.61 7.07 21.21
C LEU A 5 -22.54 8.16 21.19
N PHE A 6 -21.28 7.85 21.51
CA PHE A 6 -20.16 8.78 21.39
C PHE A 6 -19.88 9.14 19.93
N GLY A 7 -19.89 8.18 19.02
CA GLY A 7 -19.74 8.41 17.58
C GLY A 7 -20.86 9.28 17.03
N TRP A 8 -22.13 8.98 17.37
CA TRP A 8 -23.28 9.79 16.97
C TRP A 8 -23.29 11.17 17.64
N ALA A 9 -22.87 11.28 18.91
CA ALA A 9 -22.74 12.56 19.60
C ALA A 9 -21.60 13.40 18.99
N PHE A 10 -20.49 12.79 18.58
CA PHE A 10 -19.40 13.48 17.90
C PHE A 10 -19.79 13.91 16.48
N ILE A 11 -20.50 13.07 15.73
CA ILE A 11 -21.09 13.44 14.44
C ILE A 11 -22.12 14.55 14.61
N ALA A 12 -22.98 14.48 15.62
CA ALA A 12 -23.94 15.52 15.94
C ALA A 12 -23.25 16.83 16.38
N LEU A 13 -22.12 16.74 17.09
CA LEU A 13 -21.29 17.88 17.47
C LEU A 13 -20.63 18.54 16.24
N LEU A 14 -20.14 17.73 15.28
CA LEU A 14 -19.64 18.20 13.98
C LEU A 14 -20.71 18.93 13.17
N PHE A 15 -21.96 18.47 13.23
CA PHE A 15 -23.09 19.14 12.58
C PHE A 15 -23.62 20.35 13.35
N ALA A 16 -23.46 20.39 14.68
CA ALA A 16 -23.94 21.46 15.54
C ALA A 16 -23.00 22.69 15.60
N THR A 17 -21.71 22.47 15.41
CA THR A 17 -20.69 23.54 15.34
C THR A 17 -20.56 24.08 13.93
N GLY A 18 -21.55 24.57 13.29
CA GLY A 18 -21.66 25.01 11.90
C GLY A 18 -20.50 25.79 11.26
N VAL A 19 -19.22 25.49 11.62
CA VAL A 19 -18.03 26.17 11.05
C VAL A 19 -16.73 25.45 11.39
N ALA A 20 -16.25 24.54 10.54
CA ALA A 20 -14.80 24.27 10.41
C ALA A 20 -14.50 23.24 9.29
N SER A 21 -13.39 23.32 8.56
CA SER A 21 -13.30 22.67 7.23
C SER A 21 -11.91 22.37 6.70
N ALA A 22 -11.74 21.29 5.95
CA ALA A 22 -10.47 20.77 5.43
C ALA A 22 -10.25 20.89 3.92
N GLN A 23 -8.96 20.89 3.53
CA GLN A 23 -8.51 20.84 2.15
C GLN A 23 -7.50 19.71 1.92
N GLN A 24 -7.96 18.53 1.52
CA GLN A 24 -7.11 17.49 0.95
C GLN A 24 -7.62 17.17 -0.46
N GLY A 25 -6.72 16.99 -1.44
CA GLY A 25 -7.11 16.71 -2.83
C GLY A 25 -7.54 17.94 -3.63
N THR A 26 -7.27 19.15 -3.16
CA THR A 26 -7.56 20.41 -3.86
C THR A 26 -6.30 21.22 -4.10
N SER A 27 -6.43 22.27 -4.90
CA SER A 27 -5.39 23.24 -5.21
C SER A 27 -5.75 24.60 -4.61
N GLU A 28 -4.76 25.45 -4.53
CA GLU A 28 -4.92 26.83 -4.05
C GLU A 28 -4.32 27.81 -5.05
N LEU A 29 -5.01 28.90 -5.27
CA LEU A 29 -4.51 30.06 -6.02
C LEU A 29 -4.44 31.24 -5.11
N ARG A 30 -3.34 31.98 -5.19
CA ARG A 30 -3.16 33.23 -4.47
C ARG A 30 -2.45 34.24 -5.35
N GLY A 31 -2.48 35.48 -4.93
CA GLY A 31 -1.80 36.54 -5.64
C GLY A 31 -1.89 37.87 -4.96
N ARG A 32 -1.34 38.88 -5.63
CA ARG A 32 -1.40 40.26 -5.23
C ARG A 32 -1.89 41.08 -6.39
N VAL A 33 -2.74 42.06 -6.10
CA VAL A 33 -3.24 43.01 -7.10
C VAL A 33 -2.55 44.35 -6.88
N GLU A 34 -1.89 44.81 -7.93
CA GLU A 34 -1.12 46.06 -7.96
C GLU A 34 -1.51 46.90 -9.18
N ASP A 35 -1.28 48.24 -9.12
CA ASP A 35 -1.33 49.09 -10.30
C ASP A 35 -0.04 49.01 -11.13
N ALA A 36 0.00 49.68 -12.24
CA ALA A 36 1.16 49.72 -13.14
C ALA A 36 2.43 50.35 -12.50
N GLN A 37 2.32 51.01 -11.36
CA GLN A 37 3.40 51.63 -10.60
C GLN A 37 3.82 50.79 -9.39
N GLY A 38 3.16 49.61 -9.16
CA GLY A 38 3.42 48.74 -8.02
C GLY A 38 2.66 49.15 -6.76
N GLY A 39 1.70 50.08 -6.84
CA GLY A 39 0.78 50.42 -5.75
C GLY A 39 -0.24 49.31 -5.55
N VAL A 40 -0.42 48.87 -4.29
CA VAL A 40 -1.41 47.79 -3.96
C VAL A 40 -2.84 48.27 -4.16
N LEU A 41 -3.70 47.43 -4.69
CA LEU A 41 -5.10 47.73 -4.97
C LEU A 41 -6.02 46.88 -4.08
N PRO A 42 -6.57 47.42 -2.99
CA PRO A 42 -7.59 46.78 -2.18
C PRO A 42 -8.97 46.81 -2.85
N GLY A 43 -9.82 45.84 -2.49
CA GLY A 43 -11.23 45.81 -2.92
C GLY A 43 -11.45 45.35 -4.37
N VAL A 44 -10.43 44.83 -5.04
CA VAL A 44 -10.56 44.27 -6.39
C VAL A 44 -11.29 42.93 -6.33
N THR A 45 -12.33 42.80 -7.16
CA THR A 45 -13.03 41.51 -7.35
C THR A 45 -12.19 40.59 -8.24
N VAL A 46 -11.76 39.45 -7.70
CA VAL A 46 -11.00 38.43 -8.42
C VAL A 46 -11.85 37.17 -8.59
N ILE A 47 -12.05 36.75 -9.84
CA ILE A 47 -12.85 35.57 -10.18
C ILE A 47 -11.92 34.50 -10.81
N VAL A 48 -11.90 33.33 -10.22
CA VAL A 48 -11.09 32.18 -10.66
C VAL A 48 -12.03 31.12 -11.24
N THR A 49 -12.03 30.98 -12.57
CA THR A 49 -12.97 30.12 -13.30
C THR A 49 -12.26 28.89 -13.86
N ASN A 50 -12.77 27.71 -13.61
CA ASN A 50 -12.32 26.47 -14.25
C ASN A 50 -12.78 26.46 -15.72
N GLN A 51 -11.83 26.44 -16.65
CA GLN A 51 -12.12 26.52 -18.09
C GLN A 51 -12.89 25.33 -18.66
N ALA A 52 -12.75 24.16 -18.05
CA ALA A 52 -13.41 22.95 -18.50
C ALA A 52 -14.86 22.85 -18.04
N THR A 53 -15.18 23.34 -16.83
CA THR A 53 -16.51 23.20 -16.20
C THR A 53 -17.30 24.51 -16.19
N GLY A 54 -16.63 25.67 -16.29
CA GLY A 54 -17.25 26.98 -16.08
C GLY A 54 -17.58 27.26 -14.60
N MET A 55 -17.29 26.36 -13.68
CA MET A 55 -17.44 26.60 -12.25
C MET A 55 -16.41 27.63 -11.80
N PHE A 56 -16.78 28.51 -10.88
CA PHE A 56 -15.92 29.62 -10.48
C PHE A 56 -15.88 29.82 -8.97
N ARG A 57 -14.85 30.55 -8.56
CA ARG A 57 -14.63 31.05 -7.20
C ARG A 57 -14.40 32.56 -7.26
N GLU A 58 -15.10 33.29 -6.43
CA GLU A 58 -14.94 34.72 -6.28
C GLU A 58 -14.24 35.05 -4.96
N THR A 59 -13.32 35.99 -4.97
CA THR A 59 -12.60 36.52 -3.81
C THR A 59 -12.35 38.02 -4.02
N ILE A 60 -11.99 38.73 -2.95
CA ILE A 60 -11.71 40.16 -2.97
C ILE A 60 -10.33 40.41 -2.41
N SER A 61 -9.55 41.32 -3.04
CA SER A 61 -8.22 41.69 -2.54
C SER A 61 -8.30 42.46 -1.22
N GLY A 62 -7.42 42.09 -0.27
CA GLY A 62 -7.28 42.73 1.04
C GLY A 62 -6.66 44.12 0.99
N GLU A 63 -6.48 44.74 2.16
CA GLU A 63 -5.88 46.07 2.32
C GLU A 63 -4.45 46.15 1.73
N ASP A 64 -3.73 45.06 1.72
CA ASP A 64 -2.39 44.93 1.15
C ASP A 64 -2.39 44.46 -0.32
N GLY A 65 -3.56 44.38 -0.95
CA GLY A 65 -3.72 43.87 -2.31
C GLY A 65 -3.72 42.36 -2.45
N SER A 66 -3.45 41.59 -1.39
CA SER A 66 -3.39 40.12 -1.44
C SER A 66 -4.78 39.48 -1.58
N PHE A 67 -4.85 38.35 -2.30
CA PHE A 67 -6.05 37.51 -2.42
C PHE A 67 -5.71 36.04 -2.39
N ILE A 68 -6.68 35.23 -2.00
CA ILE A 68 -6.58 33.77 -2.01
C ILE A 68 -7.89 33.13 -2.50
N ALA A 69 -7.78 32.09 -3.31
CA ALA A 69 -8.88 31.21 -3.69
C ALA A 69 -8.48 29.76 -3.39
N SER A 70 -8.99 29.23 -2.30
CA SER A 70 -8.70 27.88 -1.83
C SER A 70 -9.81 26.90 -2.20
N GLY A 71 -9.57 25.57 -2.11
CA GLY A 71 -10.56 24.53 -2.37
C GLY A 71 -10.88 24.33 -3.86
N LEU A 72 -9.92 24.64 -4.74
CA LEU A 72 -10.07 24.49 -6.17
C LEU A 72 -9.73 23.05 -6.61
N VAL A 73 -10.56 22.48 -7.48
CA VAL A 73 -10.25 21.16 -8.08
C VAL A 73 -9.07 21.30 -9.03
N PRO A 74 -8.09 20.39 -9.06
CA PRO A 74 -6.97 20.47 -10.02
C PRO A 74 -7.45 20.57 -11.47
N GLY A 75 -6.84 21.47 -12.24
CA GLY A 75 -7.26 21.72 -13.62
C GLY A 75 -6.71 23.01 -14.21
N THR A 76 -7.24 23.42 -15.36
CA THR A 76 -6.86 24.67 -16.05
C THR A 76 -7.87 25.75 -15.75
N TYR A 77 -7.38 26.91 -15.32
CA TYR A 77 -8.19 28.04 -14.85
C TYR A 77 -7.92 29.31 -15.62
N GLN A 78 -8.90 30.20 -15.55
CA GLN A 78 -8.82 31.57 -15.96
C GLN A 78 -9.02 32.46 -14.72
N VAL A 79 -8.17 33.48 -14.58
CA VAL A 79 -8.28 34.49 -13.53
C VAL A 79 -8.67 35.79 -14.17
N THR A 80 -9.75 36.42 -13.66
CA THR A 80 -10.15 37.79 -14.05
C THR A 80 -10.15 38.67 -12.82
N ALA A 81 -9.71 39.92 -12.96
CA ALA A 81 -9.75 40.90 -11.90
C ALA A 81 -10.41 42.21 -12.42
N GLU A 82 -11.33 42.74 -11.61
CA GLU A 82 -12.16 43.90 -11.98
C GLU A 82 -12.20 44.92 -10.85
N LEU A 83 -11.96 46.19 -11.21
CA LEU A 83 -12.09 47.36 -10.31
C LEU A 83 -12.54 48.57 -11.13
N GLN A 84 -13.46 49.34 -10.61
CA GLN A 84 -13.93 50.55 -11.29
C GLN A 84 -12.77 51.54 -11.51
N GLY A 85 -12.59 52.02 -12.73
CA GLY A 85 -11.48 52.91 -13.13
C GLY A 85 -10.25 52.21 -13.63
N PHE A 86 -10.26 50.86 -13.67
CA PHE A 86 -9.17 50.04 -14.22
C PHE A 86 -9.69 49.17 -15.37
N LYS A 87 -8.79 48.81 -16.28
CA LYS A 87 -9.04 47.82 -17.33
C LYS A 87 -9.20 46.44 -16.69
N LYS A 88 -10.07 45.63 -17.27
CA LYS A 88 -10.22 44.22 -16.85
C LYS A 88 -8.93 43.47 -17.10
N PHE A 89 -8.40 42.82 -16.06
CA PHE A 89 -7.29 41.90 -16.19
C PHE A 89 -7.82 40.48 -16.48
N GLU A 90 -7.18 39.79 -17.43
CA GLU A 90 -7.50 38.40 -17.75
C GLU A 90 -6.21 37.59 -17.95
N ARG A 91 -6.11 36.43 -17.25
CA ARG A 91 -5.06 35.46 -17.45
C ARG A 91 -5.66 34.08 -17.65
N LYS A 92 -5.40 33.45 -18.80
CA LYS A 92 -5.90 32.11 -19.17
C LYS A 92 -4.82 31.04 -19.01
N GLU A 93 -5.22 29.78 -19.21
CA GLU A 93 -4.33 28.58 -19.23
C GLU A 93 -3.51 28.40 -17.95
N LEU A 94 -4.01 28.86 -16.80
CA LEU A 94 -3.36 28.72 -15.53
C LEU A 94 -3.59 27.31 -15.01
N ARG A 95 -2.56 26.49 -14.94
CA ARG A 95 -2.67 25.11 -14.43
C ARG A 95 -2.53 25.11 -12.91
N LEU A 96 -3.51 24.55 -12.23
CA LEU A 96 -3.50 24.27 -10.79
C LEU A 96 -3.32 22.78 -10.56
N GLU A 97 -2.30 22.40 -9.78
CA GLU A 97 -1.94 21.03 -9.46
C GLU A 97 -2.39 20.69 -8.03
N VAL A 98 -2.77 19.43 -7.76
CA VAL A 98 -3.23 18.99 -6.44
C VAL A 98 -2.18 19.25 -5.36
N GLY A 99 -2.63 19.74 -4.20
CA GLY A 99 -1.79 20.01 -3.03
C GLY A 99 -0.85 21.20 -3.17
N LYS A 100 -0.86 21.92 -4.31
CA LYS A 100 0.02 23.07 -4.55
C LYS A 100 -0.69 24.41 -4.44
N THR A 101 0.05 25.40 -3.96
CA THR A 101 -0.31 26.82 -4.02
C THR A 101 0.31 27.46 -5.26
N THR A 102 -0.51 27.94 -6.17
CA THR A 102 -0.06 28.67 -7.38
C THR A 102 -0.15 30.17 -7.13
N SER A 103 0.94 30.90 -7.41
CA SER A 103 0.95 32.37 -7.26
C SER A 103 0.68 33.06 -8.60
N VAL A 104 -0.13 34.12 -8.59
CA VAL A 104 -0.47 34.95 -9.74
C VAL A 104 -0.47 36.42 -9.34
N ASP A 105 0.49 37.16 -9.84
CA ASP A 105 0.49 38.60 -9.68
C ASP A 105 -0.41 39.24 -10.73
N VAL A 106 -1.26 40.17 -10.28
CA VAL A 106 -2.28 40.86 -11.08
C VAL A 106 -1.90 42.33 -11.18
N ALA A 107 -1.31 42.74 -12.32
CA ALA A 107 -0.99 44.14 -12.61
C ALA A 107 -2.14 44.80 -13.38
N MET A 108 -2.89 45.69 -12.73
CA MET A 108 -4.02 46.40 -13.34
C MET A 108 -3.59 47.75 -13.96
N GLN A 109 -4.13 48.05 -15.12
CA GLN A 109 -3.90 49.33 -15.80
C GLN A 109 -5.10 50.24 -15.68
N VAL A 110 -4.88 51.53 -15.47
CA VAL A 110 -5.94 52.52 -15.47
C VAL A 110 -6.62 52.58 -16.84
N GLY A 111 -7.97 52.59 -16.86
CA GLY A 111 -8.73 52.62 -18.11
C GLY A 111 -10.18 52.22 -17.90
N GLY A 112 -11.00 52.12 -18.96
CA GLY A 112 -12.38 51.65 -18.89
C GLY A 112 -12.47 50.14 -18.72
N LEU A 113 -13.48 49.64 -18.02
CA LEU A 113 -13.76 48.20 -17.79
C LEU A 113 -14.01 47.44 -19.11
N GLU A 114 -14.33 48.07 -20.18
CA GLU A 114 -14.52 47.45 -21.51
C GLU A 114 -13.20 47.04 -22.20
N GLU A 115 -12.05 47.54 -21.70
CA GLU A 115 -10.74 47.22 -22.20
C GLU A 115 -10.14 46.08 -21.38
N THR A 116 -9.63 45.03 -22.06
CA THR A 116 -9.06 43.83 -21.41
C THR A 116 -7.56 43.74 -21.64
N VAL A 117 -6.80 43.54 -20.59
CA VAL A 117 -5.37 43.20 -20.65
C VAL A 117 -5.21 41.70 -20.54
N ASN A 118 -4.84 41.05 -21.65
CA ASN A 118 -4.55 39.62 -21.66
C ASN A 118 -3.10 39.37 -21.31
N VAL A 119 -2.84 38.54 -20.28
CA VAL A 119 -1.49 38.11 -19.89
C VAL A 119 -1.34 36.62 -20.19
N THR A 120 -0.37 36.27 -21.02
CA THR A 120 0.01 34.91 -21.36
C THR A 120 1.36 34.60 -20.68
N ALA A 121 1.34 34.19 -19.43
CA ALA A 121 2.52 33.69 -18.74
C ALA A 121 2.28 32.28 -18.26
N GLU A 122 3.26 31.41 -18.40
CA GLU A 122 3.19 30.03 -17.94
C GLU A 122 3.15 29.95 -16.41
N SER A 123 2.48 28.91 -15.86
CA SER A 123 2.42 28.68 -14.42
C SER A 123 3.82 28.35 -13.88
N PRO A 124 4.24 28.91 -12.73
CA PRO A 124 5.49 28.54 -12.09
C PRO A 124 5.62 27.03 -11.91
N ILE A 125 6.83 26.49 -12.10
CA ILE A 125 7.09 25.07 -11.94
C ILE A 125 7.55 24.72 -10.53
N VAL A 126 8.10 25.67 -9.78
CA VAL A 126 8.61 25.56 -8.41
C VAL A 126 7.61 26.17 -7.44
N ASP A 127 7.30 25.45 -6.37
CA ASP A 127 6.56 25.99 -5.22
C ASP A 127 7.55 26.59 -4.21
N LEU A 128 7.54 27.92 -4.09
CA LEU A 128 8.46 28.66 -3.26
C LEU A 128 8.10 28.64 -1.76
N THR A 129 6.97 28.04 -1.40
CA THR A 129 6.39 28.11 -0.05
C THR A 129 6.22 26.77 0.65
N SER A 130 6.32 25.67 -0.09
CA SER A 130 6.17 24.32 0.45
C SER A 130 7.49 23.77 0.98
N LYS A 131 7.43 23.20 2.18
CA LYS A 131 8.53 22.44 2.80
C LYS A 131 8.54 20.97 2.40
N GLU A 132 7.47 20.49 1.74
CA GLU A 132 7.23 19.08 1.43
C GLU A 132 8.21 18.54 0.39
N ILE A 133 8.64 17.30 0.56
CA ILE A 133 9.42 16.53 -0.42
C ILE A 133 8.44 15.62 -1.17
N GLY A 134 8.43 15.68 -2.49
CA GLY A 134 7.51 14.86 -3.28
C GLY A 134 7.28 15.41 -4.68
N GLY A 135 6.16 15.03 -5.27
CA GLY A 135 5.81 15.52 -6.62
C GLY A 135 4.45 15.09 -7.11
N ASN A 136 4.05 15.67 -8.24
CA ASN A 136 2.78 15.40 -8.88
C ASN A 136 3.00 14.72 -10.23
N ILE A 137 2.14 13.76 -10.56
CA ILE A 137 2.09 13.07 -11.84
C ILE A 137 0.68 13.24 -12.43
N THR A 138 0.64 13.77 -13.65
CA THR A 138 -0.62 14.16 -14.29
C THR A 138 -1.18 13.07 -15.18
N SER A 139 -2.48 13.15 -15.50
CA SER A 139 -3.16 12.26 -16.44
C SER A 139 -2.41 12.13 -17.77
N ASP A 140 -1.92 13.24 -18.33
CA ASP A 140 -1.18 13.23 -19.60
C ASP A 140 0.10 12.38 -19.53
N THR A 141 0.79 12.39 -18.38
CA THR A 141 1.96 11.54 -18.15
C THR A 141 1.56 10.08 -18.00
N LEU A 142 0.51 9.81 -17.21
CA LEU A 142 0.02 8.46 -16.92
C LEU A 142 -0.40 7.70 -18.18
N VAL A 143 -1.15 8.34 -19.09
CA VAL A 143 -1.68 7.65 -20.28
C VAL A 143 -0.65 7.49 -21.40
N LYS A 144 0.39 8.32 -21.42
CA LYS A 144 1.45 8.28 -22.45
C LYS A 144 2.58 7.32 -22.13
N LEU A 145 2.92 7.14 -20.86
CA LEU A 145 3.99 6.22 -20.46
C LEU A 145 3.54 4.75 -20.57
N PRO A 146 4.45 3.81 -20.85
CA PRO A 146 4.14 2.38 -20.84
C PRO A 146 3.73 1.92 -19.44
N SER A 147 2.67 1.12 -19.33
CA SER A 147 2.18 0.54 -18.09
C SER A 147 1.86 -0.93 -18.27
N VAL A 148 2.48 -1.76 -17.44
CA VAL A 148 2.34 -3.24 -17.55
C VAL A 148 0.95 -3.71 -17.14
N ASN A 149 0.40 -3.17 -16.05
CA ASN A 149 -0.84 -3.65 -15.45
C ASN A 149 -1.94 -2.58 -15.35
N GLY A 150 -1.71 -1.38 -15.88
CA GLY A 150 -2.70 -0.29 -15.82
C GLY A 150 -2.92 0.31 -14.42
N ASN A 151 -2.07 -0.01 -13.44
CA ASN A 151 -2.14 0.54 -12.09
C ASN A 151 -1.28 1.81 -11.99
N PHE A 152 -1.81 2.88 -11.39
CA PHE A 152 -1.07 4.14 -11.20
C PHE A 152 0.09 4.00 -10.20
N ILE A 153 0.02 3.04 -9.28
CA ILE A 153 1.09 2.75 -8.29
C ILE A 153 2.44 2.51 -8.98
N GLY A 154 2.45 1.87 -10.15
CA GLY A 154 3.67 1.67 -10.92
C GLY A 154 4.40 2.97 -11.31
N PHE A 155 3.71 4.09 -11.37
CA PHE A 155 4.28 5.41 -11.68
C PHE A 155 4.75 6.18 -10.46
N VAL A 156 4.32 5.80 -9.25
CA VAL A 156 4.81 6.42 -8.00
C VAL A 156 6.33 6.31 -7.89
N GLY A 157 6.91 5.19 -8.35
CA GLY A 157 8.36 4.98 -8.41
C GLY A 157 9.13 5.85 -9.42
N LEU A 158 8.48 6.80 -10.12
CA LEU A 158 9.16 7.84 -10.91
C LEU A 158 9.70 8.97 -10.03
N LEU A 159 9.27 9.05 -8.77
CA LEU A 159 9.71 10.07 -7.82
C LEU A 159 10.87 9.56 -6.96
N PRO A 160 11.74 10.45 -6.45
CA PRO A 160 12.86 10.05 -5.62
C PRO A 160 12.39 9.53 -4.25
N GLY A 161 13.21 8.70 -3.59
CA GLY A 161 12.92 8.09 -2.28
C GLY A 161 11.98 6.89 -2.32
N ILE A 162 11.51 6.46 -3.50
CA ILE A 162 10.50 5.41 -3.66
C ILE A 162 11.07 4.20 -4.38
N VAL A 163 10.93 3.02 -3.78
CA VAL A 163 11.29 1.74 -4.37
C VAL A 163 10.00 0.94 -4.63
N PRO A 164 9.55 0.85 -5.89
CA PRO A 164 8.36 0.09 -6.23
C PRO A 164 8.67 -1.40 -6.33
N SER A 165 7.72 -2.22 -5.90
CA SER A 165 7.63 -3.65 -6.20
C SER A 165 6.30 -3.87 -6.93
N VAL A 166 6.35 -3.90 -8.25
CA VAL A 166 5.16 -4.03 -9.11
C VAL A 166 5.17 -5.40 -9.74
N SER A 167 4.17 -6.21 -9.45
CA SER A 167 4.02 -7.51 -10.10
C SER A 167 3.53 -7.33 -11.54
N THR A 168 4.19 -8.01 -12.44
CA THR A 168 3.84 -8.00 -13.86
C THR A 168 3.00 -9.21 -14.27
N GLU A 169 2.85 -10.18 -13.37
CA GLU A 169 2.25 -11.48 -13.65
C GLU A 169 1.11 -11.85 -12.72
N SER A 170 0.92 -11.13 -11.63
CA SER A 170 -0.20 -11.33 -10.71
C SER A 170 -0.89 -10.03 -10.38
N PHE A 171 -2.19 -10.11 -10.17
CA PHE A 171 -2.98 -9.03 -9.68
C PHE A 171 -2.87 -9.00 -8.14
N GLY A 172 -2.66 -7.83 -7.54
CA GLY A 172 -2.77 -7.71 -6.10
C GLY A 172 -1.46 -7.61 -5.29
N SER A 173 -0.28 -7.75 -5.94
CA SER A 173 0.99 -7.76 -5.21
C SER A 173 1.86 -6.52 -5.41
N ASP A 174 1.27 -5.42 -5.92
CA ASP A 174 1.99 -4.16 -6.04
C ASP A 174 2.22 -3.52 -4.67
N SER A 175 3.42 -3.04 -4.42
CA SER A 175 3.78 -2.32 -3.20
C SER A 175 4.81 -1.23 -3.46
N ILE A 176 4.90 -0.25 -2.58
CA ILE A 176 5.93 0.78 -2.59
C ILE A 176 6.53 0.93 -1.21
N SER A 177 7.86 0.82 -1.10
CA SER A 177 8.61 1.26 0.07
C SER A 177 9.04 2.70 -0.14
N VAL A 178 8.84 3.53 0.85
CA VAL A 178 9.18 4.95 0.82
C VAL A 178 10.11 5.26 1.99
N ASN A 179 11.24 5.90 1.71
CA ASN A 179 12.24 6.27 2.72
C ASN A 179 12.67 5.09 3.62
N GLY A 180 12.83 3.90 3.02
CA GLY A 180 13.21 2.70 3.76
C GLY A 180 12.16 2.15 4.73
N GLN A 181 10.94 2.68 4.69
CA GLN A 181 9.83 2.22 5.53
C GLN A 181 9.08 1.05 4.88
N ASP A 182 8.38 0.28 5.73
CA ASP A 182 7.47 -0.78 5.29
C ASP A 182 6.36 -0.19 4.39
N PRO A 183 5.98 -0.84 3.29
CA PRO A 183 4.88 -0.41 2.42
C PRO A 183 3.54 -0.16 3.12
N ARG A 184 3.28 -0.80 4.25
CA ARG A 184 2.07 -0.62 5.07
C ARG A 184 1.99 0.74 5.75
N ASN A 185 3.14 1.39 5.95
CA ASN A 185 3.24 2.68 6.63
C ASN A 185 2.80 3.87 5.75
N ASN A 186 2.37 3.63 4.51
CA ASN A 186 1.88 4.68 3.62
C ASN A 186 0.40 4.99 3.87
N ASN A 187 -0.01 6.22 3.56
CA ASN A 187 -1.40 6.66 3.57
C ASN A 187 -1.88 6.87 2.13
N TYR A 188 -2.80 6.03 1.68
CA TYR A 188 -3.41 6.10 0.36
C TYR A 188 -4.77 6.79 0.43
N MET A 189 -4.96 7.78 -0.43
CA MET A 189 -6.15 8.60 -0.47
C MET A 189 -6.70 8.68 -1.90
N LEU A 190 -8.01 8.74 -2.03
CA LEU A 190 -8.70 8.97 -3.30
C LEU A 190 -9.67 10.13 -3.14
N ASP A 191 -9.46 11.21 -3.92
CA ASP A 191 -10.16 12.50 -3.76
C ASP A 191 -10.06 13.05 -2.33
N GLY A 192 -8.92 12.81 -1.67
CA GLY A 192 -8.64 13.15 -0.28
C GLY A 192 -9.31 12.24 0.76
N GLY A 193 -10.17 11.31 0.37
CA GLY A 193 -10.80 10.32 1.27
C GLY A 193 -9.92 9.10 1.49
N ASN A 194 -10.11 8.43 2.62
CA ASN A 194 -9.39 7.20 2.98
C ASN A 194 -9.59 6.11 1.92
N ASN A 195 -8.51 5.51 1.47
CA ASN A 195 -8.48 4.33 0.60
C ASN A 195 -7.42 3.32 1.07
N ASN A 196 -7.21 3.22 2.39
CA ASN A 196 -6.26 2.30 2.99
C ASN A 196 -6.93 0.96 3.32
N ASP A 197 -6.16 -0.13 3.18
CA ASP A 197 -6.47 -1.41 3.81
C ASP A 197 -5.95 -1.35 5.26
N ASP A 198 -6.87 -1.25 6.22
CA ASP A 198 -6.54 -1.15 7.64
C ASP A 198 -6.33 -2.54 8.29
N VAL A 199 -6.58 -3.64 7.55
CA VAL A 199 -6.44 -4.99 8.10
C VAL A 199 -5.02 -5.49 7.98
N ILE A 200 -4.51 -5.64 6.78
CA ILE A 200 -3.17 -6.18 6.52
C ILE A 200 -2.24 -5.23 5.80
N GLY A 201 -2.79 -4.16 5.21
CA GLY A 201 -2.01 -3.22 4.40
C GLY A 201 -1.42 -3.83 3.13
N GLN A 202 -1.94 -4.95 2.65
CA GLN A 202 -1.54 -5.58 1.38
C GLN A 202 -2.00 -4.76 0.18
N ARG A 203 -1.60 -5.15 -1.03
CA ARG A 203 -1.93 -4.47 -2.29
C ARG A 203 -1.49 -3.00 -2.30
N ALA A 204 -0.24 -2.77 -1.89
CA ALA A 204 0.32 -1.42 -1.72
C ALA A 204 -0.41 -0.57 -0.66
N GLY A 205 -1.18 -1.18 0.22
CA GLY A 205 -1.98 -0.51 1.25
C GLY A 205 -3.29 0.09 0.75
N THR A 206 -3.62 -0.05 -0.54
CA THR A 206 -4.87 0.49 -1.08
C THR A 206 -6.04 -0.46 -0.84
N GLN A 207 -7.20 0.08 -0.44
CA GLN A 207 -8.46 -0.65 -0.35
C GLN A 207 -8.96 -1.05 -1.74
N ALA A 208 -9.16 -0.08 -2.62
CA ALA A 208 -9.61 -0.29 -3.99
C ALA A 208 -8.67 0.39 -4.99
N ARG A 209 -8.43 -0.24 -6.14
CA ARG A 209 -7.58 0.31 -7.20
C ARG A 209 -8.34 1.29 -8.06
N THR A 210 -7.61 2.27 -8.53
CA THR A 210 -8.15 3.29 -9.41
C THR A 210 -7.52 3.15 -10.80
N PRO A 211 -8.31 2.92 -11.86
CA PRO A 211 -7.81 2.86 -13.24
C PRO A 211 -7.12 4.15 -13.66
N ILE A 212 -6.02 4.05 -14.39
CA ILE A 212 -5.24 5.19 -14.90
C ILE A 212 -6.12 6.16 -15.68
N GLU A 213 -7.04 5.65 -16.51
CA GLU A 213 -7.93 6.49 -17.34
C GLU A 213 -8.94 7.29 -16.52
N ALA A 214 -9.18 6.91 -15.26
CA ALA A 214 -10.07 7.64 -14.37
C ALA A 214 -9.36 8.70 -13.50
N ILE A 215 -8.00 8.70 -13.49
CA ILE A 215 -7.21 9.63 -12.68
C ILE A 215 -6.94 10.92 -13.46
N GLN A 216 -7.20 12.07 -12.82
CA GLN A 216 -6.83 13.39 -13.31
C GLN A 216 -5.38 13.72 -12.99
N GLU A 217 -4.99 13.43 -11.74
CA GLU A 217 -3.66 13.72 -11.21
C GLU A 217 -3.48 12.95 -9.90
N PHE A 218 -2.26 12.58 -9.55
CA PHE A 218 -1.94 12.17 -8.19
C PHE A 218 -0.71 12.88 -7.65
N GLN A 219 -0.75 13.16 -6.36
CA GLN A 219 0.32 13.71 -5.58
C GLN A 219 0.94 12.62 -4.70
N VAL A 220 2.26 12.62 -4.60
CA VAL A 220 2.99 11.82 -3.64
C VAL A 220 3.87 12.73 -2.80
N ILE A 221 3.71 12.69 -1.48
CA ILE A 221 4.54 13.42 -0.55
C ILE A 221 5.34 12.37 0.20
N THR A 222 6.65 12.37 -0.01
CA THR A 222 7.57 11.37 0.56
C THR A 222 8.20 11.80 1.89
N GLY A 223 8.01 13.06 2.31
CA GLY A 223 8.51 13.54 3.58
C GLY A 223 8.01 14.94 3.91
N GLN A 224 8.04 15.30 5.19
CA GLN A 224 7.71 16.64 5.72
C GLN A 224 6.29 17.13 5.37
N TYR A 225 5.33 16.22 5.20
CA TYR A 225 3.94 16.58 4.89
C TYR A 225 3.29 17.40 6.01
N ASP A 226 2.32 18.22 5.63
CA ASP A 226 1.62 19.14 6.50
C ASP A 226 0.81 18.43 7.62
N ALA A 227 0.47 19.16 8.71
CA ALA A 227 -0.23 18.61 9.87
C ALA A 227 -1.63 18.07 9.56
N GLN A 228 -2.23 18.46 8.44
CA GLN A 228 -3.48 17.89 7.93
C GLN A 228 -3.38 16.37 7.62
N TYR A 229 -2.19 15.87 7.30
CA TYR A 229 -1.97 14.45 7.01
C TYR A 229 -1.49 13.70 8.25
N GLY A 230 -2.03 12.52 8.47
CA GLY A 230 -1.67 11.63 9.59
C GLY A 230 -1.83 10.16 9.22
N ARG A 231 -1.74 9.27 10.20
CA ARG A 231 -1.84 7.82 10.08
C ARG A 231 -0.80 7.22 9.13
N THR A 232 0.40 7.80 9.10
CA THR A 232 1.51 7.34 8.27
C THR A 232 2.84 7.83 8.81
N SER A 233 3.86 7.00 8.73
CA SER A 233 5.28 7.33 8.89
C SER A 233 6.05 7.20 7.58
N GLY A 234 5.39 6.74 6.50
CA GLY A 234 5.92 6.63 5.15
C GLY A 234 5.51 7.82 4.26
N ALA A 235 4.79 7.55 3.18
CA ALA A 235 4.31 8.58 2.25
C ALA A 235 2.80 8.83 2.34
N VAL A 236 2.40 10.01 1.87
CA VAL A 236 1.01 10.31 1.49
C VAL A 236 0.87 10.20 -0.02
N VAL A 237 0.00 9.32 -0.50
CA VAL A 237 -0.33 9.15 -1.92
C VAL A 237 -1.79 9.53 -2.11
N ASN A 238 -2.05 10.65 -2.75
CA ASN A 238 -3.40 11.17 -2.96
C ASN A 238 -3.73 11.24 -4.45
N ALA A 239 -4.60 10.37 -4.94
CA ALA A 239 -5.10 10.38 -6.31
C ALA A 239 -6.40 11.20 -6.40
N VAL A 240 -6.55 12.01 -7.45
CA VAL A 240 -7.75 12.77 -7.75
C VAL A 240 -8.39 12.23 -9.02
N THR A 241 -9.68 11.87 -8.96
CA THR A 241 -10.41 11.35 -10.10
C THR A 241 -10.83 12.45 -11.06
N LYS A 242 -10.95 12.10 -12.36
CA LYS A 242 -11.48 13.01 -13.38
C LYS A 242 -12.91 13.43 -13.05
N ALA A 243 -13.24 14.66 -13.40
CA ALA A 243 -14.59 15.21 -13.35
C ALA A 243 -15.18 15.35 -14.77
N GLY A 244 -16.49 15.53 -14.86
CA GLY A 244 -17.15 15.94 -16.13
C GLY A 244 -16.78 17.37 -16.52
N THR A 245 -17.04 17.71 -17.77
CA THR A 245 -16.78 19.03 -18.35
C THR A 245 -18.03 19.59 -19.04
N ASN A 246 -17.99 20.88 -19.47
CA ASN A 246 -19.11 21.49 -20.24
C ASN A 246 -19.33 20.87 -21.63
N ASN A 247 -18.37 20.10 -22.11
CA ASN A 247 -18.48 19.32 -23.35
C ASN A 247 -18.45 17.85 -23.01
N PHE A 248 -19.20 17.02 -23.74
CA PHE A 248 -19.06 15.59 -23.63
C PHE A 248 -17.67 15.19 -24.11
N LYS A 249 -16.96 14.46 -23.27
CA LYS A 249 -15.65 13.88 -23.55
C LYS A 249 -15.65 12.44 -23.08
N GLY A 250 -15.05 11.58 -23.89
CA GLY A 250 -14.92 10.18 -23.55
C GLY A 250 -13.67 9.56 -24.14
N VAL A 251 -13.34 8.40 -23.60
CA VAL A 251 -12.23 7.56 -24.07
C VAL A 251 -12.74 6.13 -24.15
N ALA A 252 -12.46 5.46 -25.24
CA ALA A 252 -12.56 3.99 -25.33
C ALA A 252 -11.14 3.46 -25.58
N PHE A 253 -10.75 2.40 -24.84
CA PHE A 253 -9.40 1.87 -24.96
C PHE A 253 -9.40 0.34 -24.85
N GLY A 254 -8.35 -0.27 -25.42
CA GLY A 254 -8.09 -1.69 -25.30
C GLY A 254 -6.60 -2.00 -25.44
N PHE A 255 -6.13 -2.96 -24.66
CA PHE A 255 -4.76 -3.47 -24.68
C PHE A 255 -4.79 -5.00 -24.68
N LEU A 256 -3.94 -5.59 -25.51
CA LEU A 256 -3.84 -7.03 -25.71
C LEU A 256 -2.39 -7.46 -25.66
N GLN A 257 -2.13 -8.53 -24.93
CA GLN A 257 -0.87 -9.25 -24.92
C GLN A 257 -1.15 -10.76 -24.87
N ASN A 258 -0.35 -11.54 -25.53
CA ASN A 258 -0.42 -13.00 -25.51
C ASN A 258 0.96 -13.63 -25.53
N ALA A 259 1.01 -14.95 -25.48
CA ALA A 259 2.25 -15.69 -25.49
C ALA A 259 3.13 -15.42 -26.74
N SER A 260 2.54 -15.11 -27.92
CA SER A 260 3.34 -14.84 -29.12
C SER A 260 4.13 -13.53 -29.03
N LEU A 261 3.63 -12.58 -28.23
CA LEU A 261 4.24 -11.28 -27.98
C LEU A 261 5.18 -11.29 -26.76
N THR A 262 5.41 -12.43 -26.13
CA THR A 262 6.19 -12.54 -24.89
C THR A 262 7.36 -13.52 -25.11
N GLU A 263 8.54 -13.16 -24.65
CA GLU A 263 9.69 -14.07 -24.56
C GLU A 263 9.46 -15.13 -23.48
N ASN A 264 10.13 -16.31 -23.64
CA ASN A 264 10.13 -17.30 -22.57
C ASN A 264 11.01 -16.86 -21.41
N HIS A 265 10.67 -17.27 -20.20
CA HIS A 265 11.44 -16.99 -18.99
C HIS A 265 12.84 -17.65 -19.04
N PHE A 266 13.81 -17.03 -18.38
CA PHE A 266 15.21 -17.50 -18.37
C PHE A 266 15.34 -18.95 -17.88
N PHE A 267 14.76 -19.30 -16.72
CA PHE A 267 14.86 -20.68 -16.19
C PHE A 267 14.11 -21.69 -17.06
N ALA A 268 12.99 -21.29 -17.67
CA ALA A 268 12.28 -22.15 -18.61
C ALA A 268 13.12 -22.43 -19.87
N LYS A 269 13.81 -21.41 -20.40
CA LYS A 269 14.77 -21.59 -21.53
C LYS A 269 15.92 -22.50 -21.13
N GLN A 270 16.50 -22.33 -19.94
CA GLN A 270 17.60 -23.13 -19.44
C GLN A 270 17.22 -24.63 -19.31
N GLN A 271 15.96 -24.88 -18.96
CA GLN A 271 15.42 -26.24 -18.80
C GLN A 271 14.74 -26.76 -20.06
N ASN A 272 14.76 -26.03 -21.18
CA ASN A 272 14.06 -26.36 -22.43
C ASN A 272 12.57 -26.58 -22.24
N LEU A 273 11.94 -25.86 -21.29
CA LEU A 273 10.51 -25.92 -21.08
C LEU A 273 9.76 -25.07 -22.12
N PRO A 274 8.55 -25.49 -22.53
CA PRO A 274 7.72 -24.70 -23.43
C PRO A 274 7.35 -23.35 -22.83
N LYS A 275 7.12 -22.37 -23.68
CA LYS A 275 6.67 -21.04 -23.27
C LYS A 275 5.23 -21.12 -22.76
N PRO A 276 4.92 -20.53 -21.60
CA PRO A 276 3.58 -20.51 -21.03
C PRO A 276 2.59 -19.76 -21.94
N ASP A 277 1.38 -20.32 -22.13
CA ASP A 277 0.30 -19.68 -22.87
C ASP A 277 -0.44 -18.66 -21.96
N THR A 278 0.16 -17.50 -21.81
CA THR A 278 -0.40 -16.40 -21.02
C THR A 278 -1.17 -15.44 -21.91
N GLN A 279 -2.37 -15.05 -21.49
CA GLN A 279 -3.20 -14.03 -22.15
C GLN A 279 -3.49 -12.89 -21.18
N TYR A 280 -3.34 -11.69 -21.67
CA TYR A 280 -3.64 -10.45 -20.95
C TYR A 280 -4.55 -9.58 -21.81
N GLN A 281 -5.63 -9.10 -21.24
CA GLN A 281 -6.57 -8.19 -21.88
C GLN A 281 -6.99 -7.11 -20.88
N ARG A 282 -6.92 -5.86 -21.30
CA ARG A 282 -7.46 -4.72 -20.56
C ARG A 282 -8.25 -3.84 -21.53
N TRP A 283 -9.49 -3.59 -21.26
CA TRP A 283 -10.34 -2.72 -22.06
C TRP A 283 -11.36 -1.98 -21.19
N GLY A 284 -11.80 -0.86 -21.70
CA GLY A 284 -12.75 -0.04 -20.97
C GLY A 284 -13.04 1.27 -21.64
N GLY A 285 -13.65 2.16 -20.89
CA GLY A 285 -13.94 3.49 -21.36
C GLY A 285 -14.32 4.44 -20.24
N THR A 286 -14.25 5.71 -20.57
CA THR A 286 -14.69 6.81 -19.72
C THR A 286 -15.65 7.72 -20.49
N LEU A 287 -16.59 8.31 -19.78
CA LEU A 287 -17.50 9.31 -20.33
C LEU A 287 -17.78 10.38 -19.28
N GLY A 288 -17.62 11.64 -19.64
CA GLY A 288 -17.97 12.78 -18.79
C GLY A 288 -18.64 13.88 -19.59
N GLY A 289 -19.47 14.67 -18.91
CA GLY A 289 -20.17 15.76 -19.56
C GLY A 289 -21.03 16.58 -18.59
N PRO A 290 -21.74 17.59 -19.11
CA PRO A 290 -22.62 18.41 -18.31
C PRO A 290 -23.99 17.73 -18.12
N ILE A 291 -24.49 17.75 -16.87
CA ILE A 291 -25.93 17.60 -16.59
C ILE A 291 -26.60 18.97 -16.76
N VAL A 292 -25.95 19.99 -16.16
CA VAL A 292 -26.29 21.41 -16.35
C VAL A 292 -24.98 22.15 -16.60
N ARG A 293 -24.84 22.77 -17.77
CA ARG A 293 -23.63 23.52 -18.14
C ARG A 293 -23.27 24.57 -17.06
N ASN A 294 -21.98 24.72 -16.79
CA ASN A 294 -21.40 25.63 -15.79
C ASN A 294 -21.83 25.34 -14.33
N LYS A 295 -22.63 24.31 -14.08
CA LYS A 295 -23.21 24.08 -12.76
C LYS A 295 -23.14 22.64 -12.28
N MET A 296 -23.46 21.67 -13.12
CA MET A 296 -23.54 20.27 -12.71
C MET A 296 -22.96 19.34 -13.77
N HIS A 297 -22.04 18.48 -13.38
CA HIS A 297 -21.31 17.60 -14.27
C HIS A 297 -21.31 16.17 -13.73
N PHE A 298 -21.13 15.19 -14.64
CA PHE A 298 -20.93 13.79 -14.29
C PHE A 298 -19.68 13.22 -14.97
N PHE A 299 -19.11 12.20 -14.36
CA PHE A 299 -18.04 11.38 -14.93
C PHE A 299 -18.28 9.92 -14.59
N GLY A 300 -18.07 9.02 -15.57
CA GLY A 300 -18.14 7.58 -15.41
C GLY A 300 -16.93 6.90 -16.03
N SER A 301 -16.47 5.84 -15.40
CA SER A 301 -15.39 4.96 -15.88
C SER A 301 -15.76 3.50 -15.66
N LEU A 302 -15.52 2.67 -16.66
CA LEU A 302 -15.63 1.22 -16.58
C LEU A 302 -14.38 0.60 -17.18
N GLU A 303 -13.71 -0.28 -16.43
CA GLU A 303 -12.55 -1.03 -16.89
C GLU A 303 -12.71 -2.51 -16.58
N ARG A 304 -12.37 -3.36 -17.54
CA ARG A 304 -12.15 -4.78 -17.34
C ARG A 304 -10.70 -5.12 -17.59
N PHE A 305 -10.14 -5.86 -16.64
CA PHE A 305 -8.81 -6.43 -16.70
C PHE A 305 -8.90 -7.94 -16.56
N SER A 306 -8.18 -8.69 -17.39
CA SER A 306 -8.23 -10.13 -17.45
C SER A 306 -6.83 -10.69 -17.70
N ILE A 307 -6.39 -11.60 -16.83
CA ILE A 307 -5.18 -12.40 -17.04
C ILE A 307 -5.53 -13.87 -16.97
N ASP A 308 -5.11 -14.64 -17.96
CA ASP A 308 -5.06 -16.10 -17.94
C ASP A 308 -3.60 -16.53 -17.88
N ARG A 309 -3.23 -17.24 -16.81
CA ARG A 309 -1.86 -17.72 -16.55
C ARG A 309 -1.86 -19.22 -16.38
N PRO A 310 -1.04 -19.94 -17.15
CA PRO A 310 -0.81 -21.34 -16.88
C PRO A 310 0.11 -21.48 -15.66
N ASN A 311 -0.32 -22.25 -14.68
CA ASN A 311 0.49 -22.71 -13.58
C ASN A 311 0.92 -24.15 -13.85
N ALA A 312 2.22 -24.39 -13.94
CA ALA A 312 2.77 -25.73 -14.08
C ALA A 312 2.64 -26.48 -12.74
N ILE A 313 2.00 -27.63 -12.77
CA ILE A 313 1.98 -28.58 -11.66
C ILE A 313 3.05 -29.61 -11.94
N ASN A 314 3.99 -29.73 -11.01
CA ASN A 314 5.04 -30.75 -11.04
C ASN A 314 5.12 -31.43 -9.68
N ILE A 315 4.54 -32.62 -9.59
CA ILE A 315 4.53 -33.46 -8.39
C ILE A 315 5.34 -34.73 -8.71
N PRO A 316 6.61 -34.80 -8.29
CA PRO A 316 7.47 -35.92 -8.61
C PRO A 316 6.92 -37.30 -8.18
N SER A 317 6.24 -37.36 -7.02
CA SER A 317 5.61 -38.57 -6.51
C SER A 317 4.31 -38.97 -7.23
N ARG A 318 3.69 -38.03 -8.00
CA ARG A 318 2.38 -38.22 -8.65
C ARG A 318 2.42 -37.66 -10.09
N PRO A 319 3.18 -38.30 -11.01
CA PRO A 319 3.31 -37.79 -12.38
C PRO A 319 2.00 -37.64 -13.13
N GLU A 320 0.94 -38.36 -12.74
CA GLU A 320 -0.41 -38.23 -13.30
C GLU A 320 -1.07 -36.89 -13.05
N TYR A 321 -0.64 -36.12 -12.07
CA TYR A 321 -1.08 -34.76 -11.81
C TYR A 321 -0.27 -33.71 -12.56
N ASN A 322 0.88 -34.10 -13.13
CA ASN A 322 1.75 -33.17 -13.82
C ASN A 322 1.04 -32.62 -15.07
N GLY A 323 1.08 -31.31 -15.19
CA GLY A 323 0.39 -30.63 -16.28
C GLY A 323 0.37 -29.14 -16.08
N THR A 324 -0.62 -28.52 -16.69
CA THR A 324 -0.81 -27.07 -16.61
C THR A 324 -2.26 -26.78 -16.32
N GLU A 325 -2.50 -26.05 -15.25
CA GLU A 325 -3.80 -25.50 -14.88
C GLU A 325 -3.83 -23.99 -15.13
N GLN A 326 -4.99 -23.47 -15.59
CA GLN A 326 -5.16 -22.04 -15.87
C GLN A 326 -5.67 -21.29 -14.62
N THR A 327 -4.83 -20.46 -14.02
CA THR A 327 -5.30 -19.43 -13.09
C THR A 327 -5.87 -18.26 -13.87
N ARG A 328 -7.02 -17.76 -13.45
CA ARG A 328 -7.75 -16.68 -14.11
C ARG A 328 -8.06 -15.55 -13.16
N ASP A 329 -7.53 -14.37 -13.46
CA ASP A 329 -7.87 -13.12 -12.77
C ASP A 329 -8.87 -12.36 -13.64
N ARG A 330 -9.98 -11.92 -13.05
CA ARG A 330 -11.08 -11.22 -13.74
C ARG A 330 -11.50 -10.01 -12.93
N VAL A 331 -10.94 -8.86 -13.25
CA VAL A 331 -11.17 -7.63 -12.49
C VAL A 331 -12.13 -6.71 -13.22
N TRP A 332 -13.13 -6.22 -12.53
CA TRP A 332 -14.00 -5.15 -12.96
C TRP A 332 -13.84 -3.95 -12.04
N ASN A 333 -13.61 -2.79 -12.62
CA ASN A 333 -13.52 -1.54 -11.89
C ASN A 333 -14.52 -0.54 -12.47
N THR A 334 -15.31 0.09 -11.60
CA THR A 334 -16.35 1.05 -11.98
C THR A 334 -16.23 2.27 -11.09
N ILE A 335 -16.22 3.46 -11.70
CA ILE A 335 -16.26 4.75 -10.99
C ILE A 335 -17.42 5.56 -11.56
N ILE A 336 -18.18 6.19 -10.66
CA ILE A 336 -19.18 7.20 -10.99
C ILE A 336 -18.95 8.41 -10.08
N ARG A 337 -18.88 9.58 -10.67
CA ARG A 337 -18.68 10.85 -9.98
C ARG A 337 -19.69 11.90 -10.47
N GLY A 338 -20.22 12.69 -9.55
CA GLY A 338 -21.01 13.87 -9.83
C GLY A 338 -20.45 15.09 -9.10
N ASP A 339 -20.37 16.22 -9.78
CA ASP A 339 -19.89 17.49 -9.24
C ASP A 339 -20.98 18.56 -9.44
N HIS A 340 -21.26 19.37 -8.44
CA HIS A 340 -22.31 20.40 -8.48
C HIS A 340 -21.87 21.67 -7.76
N GLN A 341 -21.94 22.79 -8.45
CA GLN A 341 -21.89 24.14 -7.87
C GLN A 341 -23.32 24.61 -7.55
N VAL A 342 -23.70 24.51 -6.29
CA VAL A 342 -25.05 24.86 -5.81
C VAL A 342 -25.31 26.35 -6.00
N ASN A 343 -24.32 27.16 -5.55
CA ASN A 343 -24.32 28.62 -5.66
C ASN A 343 -22.86 29.12 -5.71
N ASN A 344 -22.62 30.41 -5.65
CA ASN A 344 -21.28 31.01 -5.73
C ASN A 344 -20.35 30.60 -4.57
N THR A 345 -20.93 30.17 -3.45
CA THR A 345 -20.16 29.82 -2.24
C THR A 345 -20.08 28.33 -1.98
N THR A 346 -20.98 27.51 -2.54
CA THR A 346 -21.13 26.10 -2.17
C THR A 346 -20.97 25.18 -3.37
N THR A 347 -20.01 24.25 -3.26
CA THR A 347 -19.83 23.16 -4.23
C THR A 347 -19.76 21.82 -3.49
N TYR A 348 -20.30 20.77 -4.10
CA TYR A 348 -20.08 19.41 -3.60
C TYR A 348 -19.78 18.44 -4.72
N SER A 349 -19.10 17.34 -4.37
CA SER A 349 -18.91 16.18 -5.24
C SER A 349 -19.24 14.89 -4.51
N VAL A 350 -19.76 13.92 -5.25
CA VAL A 350 -20.03 12.56 -4.78
C VAL A 350 -19.36 11.60 -5.73
N ARG A 351 -18.60 10.65 -5.20
CA ARG A 351 -17.95 9.57 -5.96
C ARG A 351 -18.29 8.22 -5.36
N TRP A 352 -18.62 7.26 -6.22
CA TRP A 352 -18.67 5.85 -5.90
C TRP A 352 -17.66 5.09 -6.77
N LEU A 353 -16.89 4.22 -6.14
CA LEU A 353 -15.97 3.28 -6.79
C LEU A 353 -16.31 1.87 -6.34
N ARG A 354 -16.31 0.94 -7.28
CA ARG A 354 -16.41 -0.50 -7.01
C ARG A 354 -15.37 -1.25 -7.81
N GLU A 355 -14.59 -2.07 -7.12
CA GLU A 355 -13.74 -3.11 -7.72
C GLU A 355 -14.31 -4.48 -7.38
N ALA A 356 -14.27 -5.41 -8.33
CA ALA A 356 -14.52 -6.82 -8.08
C ALA A 356 -13.43 -7.62 -8.77
N SER A 357 -12.68 -8.40 -8.02
CA SER A 357 -11.47 -9.09 -8.47
C SER A 357 -11.47 -10.58 -8.12
N PRO A 358 -12.36 -11.41 -8.73
CA PRO A 358 -12.32 -12.86 -8.56
C PRO A 358 -11.08 -13.45 -9.25
N GLN A 359 -10.41 -14.33 -8.51
CA GLN A 359 -9.28 -15.13 -8.96
C GLN A 359 -9.62 -16.61 -8.78
N VAL A 360 -9.62 -17.37 -9.85
CA VAL A 360 -10.04 -18.79 -9.87
C VAL A 360 -8.86 -19.70 -10.21
N ASN A 361 -8.90 -20.93 -9.67
CA ASN A 361 -7.87 -21.96 -9.85
C ASN A 361 -6.47 -21.48 -9.42
N GLN A 362 -6.36 -20.88 -8.26
CA GLN A 362 -5.05 -20.58 -7.68
C GLN A 362 -4.38 -21.89 -7.21
N ILE A 363 -3.40 -22.34 -7.97
CA ILE A 363 -2.54 -23.46 -7.59
C ILE A 363 -1.41 -22.89 -6.74
N ILE A 364 -1.43 -23.19 -5.45
CA ILE A 364 -0.50 -22.62 -4.48
C ILE A 364 0.40 -23.72 -3.96
N ALA A 365 1.70 -23.51 -4.12
CA ALA A 365 2.71 -24.31 -3.43
C ALA A 365 2.90 -23.76 -2.00
N THR A 366 2.92 -24.64 -1.02
CA THR A 366 3.16 -24.29 0.38
C THR A 366 4.48 -24.93 0.83
N GLY A 367 5.53 -24.13 0.91
CA GLY A 367 6.87 -24.64 1.20
C GLY A 367 7.36 -25.61 0.11
N THR A 368 7.52 -26.90 0.45
CA THR A 368 7.95 -27.96 -0.49
C THR A 368 6.78 -28.69 -1.14
N GLN A 369 5.53 -28.37 -0.78
CA GLN A 369 4.34 -29.08 -1.27
C GLN A 369 3.70 -28.31 -2.41
N ALA A 370 3.40 -28.99 -3.52
CA ALA A 370 2.60 -28.49 -4.62
C ALA A 370 1.11 -28.81 -4.39
N ALA A 371 0.19 -27.99 -4.84
CA ALA A 371 -1.22 -28.33 -4.84
C ALA A 371 -1.57 -29.21 -6.06
N ALA A 372 -2.21 -30.36 -5.85
CA ALA A 372 -2.88 -31.08 -6.92
C ALA A 372 -4.05 -30.25 -7.49
N PRO A 373 -4.55 -30.52 -8.71
CA PRO A 373 -5.66 -29.75 -9.30
C PRO A 373 -6.90 -29.63 -8.39
N ALA A 374 -7.24 -30.68 -7.67
CA ALA A 374 -8.37 -30.70 -6.74
C ALA A 374 -8.17 -29.82 -5.50
N ALA A 375 -6.94 -29.54 -5.13
CA ALA A 375 -6.57 -28.69 -3.99
C ALA A 375 -6.37 -27.21 -4.36
N SER A 376 -6.85 -26.79 -5.52
CA SER A 376 -6.88 -25.37 -5.92
C SER A 376 -7.82 -24.57 -5.02
N ARG A 377 -7.57 -23.27 -4.94
CA ARG A 377 -8.41 -22.33 -4.21
C ARG A 377 -8.87 -21.15 -5.07
N GLU A 378 -9.84 -20.45 -4.59
CA GLU A 378 -10.34 -19.23 -5.18
C GLU A 378 -10.20 -18.06 -4.20
N GLU A 379 -9.95 -16.90 -4.75
CA GLU A 379 -10.05 -15.64 -4.05
C GLU A 379 -11.14 -14.80 -4.71
N SER A 380 -12.01 -14.22 -3.91
CA SER A 380 -12.98 -13.24 -4.37
C SER A 380 -12.86 -12.02 -3.47
N ASP A 381 -12.64 -10.89 -4.09
CA ASP A 381 -12.51 -9.62 -3.41
C ASP A 381 -13.42 -8.58 -4.07
N VAL A 382 -14.20 -7.88 -3.25
CA VAL A 382 -15.11 -6.83 -3.69
C VAL A 382 -14.93 -5.61 -2.81
N ASP A 383 -14.30 -4.59 -3.39
CA ASP A 383 -14.05 -3.32 -2.72
C ASP A 383 -15.01 -2.25 -3.19
N GLN A 384 -15.46 -1.44 -2.27
CA GLN A 384 -16.31 -0.29 -2.56
C GLN A 384 -15.89 0.92 -1.74
N THR A 385 -15.93 2.09 -2.36
CA THR A 385 -15.73 3.35 -1.65
C THR A 385 -16.76 4.38 -2.11
N VAL A 386 -17.34 5.11 -1.16
CA VAL A 386 -18.19 6.28 -1.42
C VAL A 386 -17.54 7.48 -0.74
N SER A 387 -17.35 8.57 -1.47
CA SER A 387 -16.82 9.82 -0.91
C SER A 387 -17.76 10.98 -1.24
N VAL A 388 -18.06 11.79 -0.24
CA VAL A 388 -18.80 13.06 -0.36
C VAL A 388 -17.89 14.17 0.10
N ASN A 389 -17.63 15.13 -0.77
CA ASN A 389 -16.85 16.33 -0.46
C ASN A 389 -17.74 17.55 -0.61
N LEU A 390 -17.83 18.39 0.42
CA LEU A 390 -18.59 19.64 0.44
C LEU A 390 -17.63 20.79 0.71
N ASN A 391 -17.54 21.75 -0.20
CA ASN A 391 -16.76 22.97 -0.04
C ASN A 391 -17.71 24.16 0.10
N ASN A 392 -17.47 24.98 1.12
CA ASN A 392 -18.29 26.14 1.40
C ASN A 392 -17.43 27.38 1.70
N VAL A 393 -17.59 28.46 0.97
CA VAL A 393 -16.95 29.76 1.23
C VAL A 393 -17.78 30.51 2.26
N LEU A 394 -17.23 30.64 3.46
CA LEU A 394 -17.89 31.33 4.58
C LEU A 394 -17.68 32.84 4.50
N ALA A 395 -16.53 33.26 3.96
CA ALA A 395 -16.18 34.64 3.66
C ALA A 395 -15.12 34.64 2.55
N GLY A 396 -14.82 35.81 1.96
CA GLY A 396 -13.82 35.91 0.91
C GLY A 396 -12.44 35.35 1.28
N ASN A 397 -12.12 35.25 2.57
CA ASN A 397 -10.86 34.72 3.11
C ASN A 397 -11.04 33.46 3.98
N LYS A 398 -12.22 32.84 4.00
CA LYS A 398 -12.51 31.64 4.81
C LYS A 398 -13.21 30.59 3.98
N VAL A 399 -12.68 29.41 3.93
CA VAL A 399 -13.25 28.27 3.21
C VAL A 399 -13.45 27.10 4.16
N SER A 400 -14.59 26.47 4.00
CA SER A 400 -15.12 25.30 4.65
C SER A 400 -15.09 24.09 3.71
N THR A 401 -14.52 22.91 4.12
CA THR A 401 -14.65 21.64 3.39
C THR A 401 -14.95 20.49 4.33
N PHE A 402 -16.11 19.90 4.24
CA PHE A 402 -16.48 18.65 4.90
C PHE A 402 -16.24 17.46 3.96
N ARG A 403 -15.70 16.37 4.50
CA ARG A 403 -15.54 15.11 3.77
C ARG A 403 -16.09 13.95 4.58
N LEU A 404 -16.87 13.13 3.90
CA LEU A 404 -17.33 11.85 4.43
C LEU A 404 -16.94 10.74 3.45
N THR A 405 -16.23 9.74 3.95
CA THR A 405 -15.84 8.57 3.15
C THR A 405 -16.31 7.30 3.83
N TRP A 406 -16.98 6.43 3.09
CA TRP A 406 -17.29 5.07 3.48
C TRP A 406 -16.52 4.10 2.59
N THR A 407 -15.93 3.06 3.20
CA THR A 407 -15.20 2.00 2.53
C THR A 407 -15.74 0.65 2.97
N ARG A 408 -15.77 -0.31 2.06
CA ARG A 408 -16.08 -1.72 2.35
C ARG A 408 -15.21 -2.62 1.50
N GLU A 409 -14.53 -3.55 2.17
CA GLU A 409 -13.88 -4.71 1.57
C GLU A 409 -14.70 -5.96 1.93
N ASN A 410 -14.89 -6.86 0.97
CA ASN A 410 -15.49 -8.18 1.21
C ASN A 410 -14.64 -9.21 0.47
N VAL A 411 -13.73 -9.84 1.20
CA VAL A 411 -12.77 -10.79 0.64
C VAL A 411 -13.04 -12.20 1.17
N THR A 412 -12.89 -13.19 0.28
CA THR A 412 -12.96 -14.61 0.60
C THR A 412 -11.77 -15.33 0.00
N PHE A 413 -11.06 -16.08 0.83
CA PHE A 413 -9.99 -17.00 0.42
C PHE A 413 -10.46 -18.41 0.76
N ALA A 414 -10.72 -19.24 -0.24
CA ALA A 414 -11.30 -20.54 0.06
C ALA A 414 -11.04 -21.57 -1.05
N ASN A 415 -11.10 -22.83 -0.66
CA ASN A 415 -11.14 -23.92 -1.61
C ASN A 415 -12.47 -24.01 -2.38
N ASN A 416 -12.49 -24.73 -3.49
CA ASN A 416 -13.65 -24.82 -4.37
C ASN A 416 -14.88 -25.45 -3.68
N CYS A 417 -14.68 -26.41 -2.76
CA CYS A 417 -15.77 -27.01 -2.02
C CYS A 417 -16.47 -25.98 -1.12
N PHE A 418 -15.73 -25.19 -0.37
CA PHE A 418 -16.30 -24.14 0.49
C PHE A 418 -17.13 -23.12 -0.31
N ASN A 419 -16.66 -22.73 -1.48
CA ASN A 419 -17.37 -21.79 -2.33
C ASN A 419 -18.66 -22.34 -2.91
N THR A 420 -18.72 -23.65 -3.18
CA THR A 420 -19.87 -24.30 -3.81
C THR A 420 -20.86 -24.93 -2.83
N ASN A 421 -20.46 -25.15 -1.58
CA ASN A 421 -21.23 -25.87 -0.56
C ASN A 421 -21.80 -24.96 0.53
N GLY A 422 -22.29 -23.78 0.16
CA GLY A 422 -22.95 -22.87 1.09
C GLY A 422 -22.00 -22.24 2.14
N ARG A 423 -20.70 -22.26 1.91
CA ARG A 423 -19.64 -21.79 2.83
C ARG A 423 -19.56 -22.57 4.15
N ASP A 424 -19.77 -23.89 4.07
CA ASP A 424 -19.64 -24.82 5.20
C ASP A 424 -18.49 -25.80 4.99
N MET A 425 -17.33 -25.51 5.59
CA MET A 425 -16.14 -26.36 5.51
C MET A 425 -16.33 -27.75 6.15
N THR A 426 -17.31 -27.90 7.04
CA THR A 426 -17.57 -29.19 7.67
C THR A 426 -18.11 -30.24 6.70
N GLN A 427 -18.66 -29.80 5.58
CA GLN A 427 -19.20 -30.67 4.52
C GLN A 427 -18.16 -30.97 3.43
N CYS A 428 -16.96 -30.39 3.52
CA CYS A 428 -15.93 -30.58 2.52
C CYS A 428 -15.10 -31.85 2.82
N PRO A 429 -14.52 -32.48 1.78
CA PRO A 429 -13.56 -33.57 1.96
C PRO A 429 -12.38 -33.12 2.83
N VAL A 430 -11.68 -34.08 3.42
CA VAL A 430 -10.46 -33.81 4.19
C VAL A 430 -9.34 -33.32 3.26
N THR A 431 -8.41 -32.59 3.84
CA THR A 431 -7.14 -32.27 3.17
C THR A 431 -6.16 -33.41 3.37
N LEU A 432 -5.52 -33.87 2.30
CA LEU A 432 -4.44 -34.88 2.36
C LEU A 432 -3.11 -34.17 2.06
N ALA A 433 -2.28 -33.98 3.08
CA ALA A 433 -1.01 -33.28 2.99
C ALA A 433 0.15 -34.32 2.98
N TYR A 434 0.68 -34.60 1.79
CA TYR A 434 1.84 -35.47 1.58
C TYR A 434 3.16 -34.69 1.68
N GLN A 435 4.30 -35.33 1.52
CA GLN A 435 5.62 -34.68 1.66
C GLN A 435 5.85 -33.60 0.59
N ASP A 436 5.42 -33.86 -0.65
CA ASP A 436 5.66 -32.99 -1.79
C ASP A 436 4.37 -32.42 -2.44
N TYR A 437 3.18 -32.83 -1.96
CA TYR A 437 1.93 -32.30 -2.50
C TYR A 437 0.76 -32.33 -1.49
N ILE A 438 -0.26 -31.53 -1.83
CA ILE A 438 -1.57 -31.49 -1.13
C ILE A 438 -2.64 -31.98 -2.13
N ASP A 439 -3.52 -32.86 -1.68
CA ASP A 439 -4.59 -33.46 -2.49
C ASP A 439 -5.99 -33.30 -1.85
N GLN A 440 -7.02 -33.59 -2.61
CA GLN A 440 -8.46 -33.48 -2.35
C GLN A 440 -8.94 -32.04 -2.19
N GLN A 441 -8.49 -31.36 -1.13
CA GLN A 441 -8.88 -29.98 -0.83
C GLN A 441 -7.72 -29.23 -0.19
N ASP A 442 -7.58 -27.96 -0.51
CA ASP A 442 -6.89 -27.00 0.34
C ASP A 442 -7.73 -26.77 1.62
N ASN A 443 -7.07 -26.58 2.76
CA ASN A 443 -7.74 -26.36 4.04
C ASN A 443 -8.10 -24.89 4.31
N THR A 444 -7.88 -24.01 3.36
CA THR A 444 -8.17 -22.57 3.51
C THR A 444 -9.66 -22.30 3.36
N ALA A 445 -10.22 -21.62 4.35
CA ALA A 445 -11.60 -21.16 4.34
C ALA A 445 -11.72 -19.92 5.23
N GLN A 446 -11.44 -18.77 4.67
CA GLN A 446 -11.48 -17.47 5.34
C GLN A 446 -12.41 -16.53 4.59
N ALA A 447 -13.23 -15.79 5.34
CA ALA A 447 -14.01 -14.68 4.81
C ALA A 447 -13.86 -13.48 5.74
N ARG A 448 -13.73 -12.29 5.15
CA ARG A 448 -13.56 -11.03 5.87
C ARG A 448 -14.43 -9.95 5.25
N ILE A 449 -15.10 -9.18 6.10
CA ILE A 449 -15.75 -7.94 5.71
C ILE A 449 -15.12 -6.83 6.57
N ASN A 450 -14.52 -5.85 5.93
CA ASN A 450 -13.97 -4.66 6.58
C ASN A 450 -14.81 -3.44 6.17
N ASP A 451 -15.46 -2.80 7.13
CA ASP A 451 -16.22 -1.56 6.95
C ASP A 451 -15.47 -0.39 7.59
N GLY A 452 -15.31 0.70 6.83
CA GLY A 452 -14.68 1.93 7.29
C GLY A 452 -15.58 3.15 7.08
N ILE A 453 -15.58 4.07 8.03
CA ILE A 453 -16.18 5.41 7.88
C ILE A 453 -15.16 6.43 8.36
N GLN A 454 -14.93 7.47 7.56
CA GLN A 454 -14.12 8.61 7.94
C GLN A 454 -14.92 9.89 7.71
N ALA A 455 -15.02 10.71 8.74
CA ALA A 455 -15.53 12.07 8.66
C ALA A 455 -14.39 13.04 9.00
N GLU A 456 -14.24 14.06 8.22
CA GLU A 456 -13.21 15.07 8.37
C GLU A 456 -13.78 16.46 8.14
N GLU A 457 -13.37 17.38 8.96
CA GLU A 457 -13.77 18.77 8.91
C GLU A 457 -12.56 19.67 9.17
N THR A 458 -12.25 20.69 8.32
CA THR A 458 -11.16 21.68 8.55
C THR A 458 -11.50 23.07 8.01
N LEU A 459 -11.13 24.11 8.69
CA LEU A 459 -11.24 25.51 8.30
C LEU A 459 -9.91 26.03 7.75
N ALA A 460 -9.91 26.56 6.53
CA ALA A 460 -8.83 27.37 5.99
C ALA A 460 -9.19 28.85 6.14
N TRP A 461 -8.29 29.60 6.75
CA TRP A 461 -8.49 31.04 7.03
C TRP A 461 -7.24 31.82 6.65
N PHE A 462 -7.35 32.63 5.61
CA PHE A 462 -6.33 33.57 5.21
C PHE A 462 -6.44 34.89 6.01
N ILE A 463 -5.34 35.32 6.64
CA ILE A 463 -5.25 36.54 7.44
C ILE A 463 -4.10 37.38 6.87
N PRO A 464 -4.40 38.39 6.02
CA PRO A 464 -3.38 39.24 5.46
C PRO A 464 -2.86 40.29 6.46
N GLY A 465 -1.58 40.69 6.34
CA GLY A 465 -1.01 41.88 6.92
C GLY A 465 -0.82 41.93 8.43
N LYS A 466 -0.96 40.82 9.15
CA LYS A 466 -0.77 40.72 10.60
C LYS A 466 0.67 40.35 11.00
N GLY A 467 1.64 41.19 10.66
CA GLY A 467 3.08 40.85 10.78
C GLY A 467 3.56 39.92 9.67
N GLY A 468 2.83 39.87 8.56
CA GLY A 468 2.96 39.00 7.42
C GLY A 468 1.60 38.41 7.06
N ASP A 469 1.56 37.55 6.03
CA ASP A 469 0.35 36.83 5.65
C ASP A 469 0.31 35.46 6.31
N HIS A 470 -0.81 35.10 6.89
CA HIS A 470 -1.05 33.83 7.51
C HIS A 470 -2.08 33.01 6.73
N ASP A 471 -1.76 31.77 6.37
CA ASP A 471 -2.70 30.77 5.85
C ASP A 471 -2.89 29.69 6.92
N VAL A 472 -3.88 29.93 7.78
CA VAL A 472 -4.14 29.10 8.95
C VAL A 472 -5.13 28.02 8.59
N LYS A 473 -4.86 26.77 9.02
CA LYS A 473 -5.78 25.64 8.87
C LYS A 473 -5.96 24.93 10.20
N PHE A 474 -7.22 24.64 10.55
CA PHE A 474 -7.60 23.83 11.69
C PHE A 474 -8.44 22.65 11.21
N GLY A 475 -8.28 21.48 11.77
CA GLY A 475 -9.11 20.35 11.37
C GLY A 475 -9.33 19.35 12.47
N LEU A 476 -10.44 18.61 12.32
CA LEU A 476 -10.81 17.47 13.13
C LEU A 476 -11.08 16.27 12.21
N GLN A 477 -10.66 15.11 12.61
CA GLN A 477 -10.84 13.86 11.87
C GLN A 477 -11.33 12.79 12.82
N TYR A 478 -12.34 12.05 12.39
CA TYR A 478 -12.78 10.83 13.02
C TYR A 478 -12.81 9.72 12.01
N SER A 479 -12.21 8.57 12.33
CA SER A 479 -12.33 7.35 11.54
C SER A 479 -12.78 6.19 12.43
N TYR A 480 -13.63 5.36 11.87
CA TYR A 480 -14.01 4.07 12.43
C TYR A 480 -13.73 2.98 11.41
N SER A 481 -13.06 1.93 11.80
CA SER A 481 -12.84 0.74 10.99
C SER A 481 -13.24 -0.49 11.77
N ALA A 482 -13.91 -1.45 11.11
CA ALA A 482 -14.34 -2.69 11.74
C ALA A 482 -14.20 -3.85 10.76
N ALA A 483 -13.40 -4.84 11.12
CA ALA A 483 -13.24 -6.06 10.38
C ALA A 483 -13.97 -7.22 11.06
N TYR A 484 -14.96 -7.78 10.37
CA TYR A 484 -15.61 -9.04 10.72
C TYR A 484 -14.88 -10.17 10.01
N ASN A 485 -14.30 -11.08 10.78
CA ASN A 485 -13.52 -12.19 10.26
C ASN A 485 -14.19 -13.51 10.60
N THR A 486 -14.24 -14.42 9.64
CA THR A 486 -14.67 -15.82 9.82
C THR A 486 -13.58 -16.72 9.28
N ASN A 487 -13.06 -17.61 10.11
CA ASN A 487 -12.06 -18.61 9.71
C ASN A 487 -12.60 -20.02 9.99
N GLN A 488 -12.84 -20.77 8.92
CA GLN A 488 -13.29 -22.16 8.96
C GLN A 488 -12.18 -23.15 8.56
N GLY A 489 -10.95 -22.70 8.41
CA GLY A 489 -9.81 -23.54 8.03
C GLY A 489 -9.68 -24.74 8.97
N ASN A 490 -9.33 -25.90 8.41
CA ASN A 490 -9.22 -27.18 9.12
C ASN A 490 -10.49 -27.73 9.81
N LEU A 491 -11.66 -27.15 9.57
CA LEU A 491 -12.92 -27.80 10.04
C LEU A 491 -13.19 -29.11 9.31
N ASN A 492 -12.69 -29.29 8.09
CA ASN A 492 -12.76 -30.56 7.34
C ASN A 492 -11.71 -31.58 7.79
N GLY A 493 -10.67 -31.16 8.51
CA GLY A 493 -9.53 -31.98 8.94
C GLY A 493 -8.45 -32.16 7.89
N THR A 494 -7.21 -32.18 8.34
CA THR A 494 -6.01 -32.43 7.51
C THR A 494 -5.28 -33.67 8.00
N PHE A 495 -5.16 -34.69 7.15
CA PHE A 495 -4.27 -35.84 7.40
C PHE A 495 -2.90 -35.55 6.78
N SER A 496 -1.86 -35.60 7.58
CA SER A 496 -0.46 -35.38 7.16
C SER A 496 0.27 -36.72 6.96
N PHE A 497 0.98 -36.85 5.84
CA PHE A 497 1.71 -38.06 5.44
C PHE A 497 3.22 -37.76 5.33
N GLY A 498 3.87 -37.49 6.46
CA GLY A 498 5.32 -37.17 6.49
C GLY A 498 6.22 -38.39 6.23
N ARG A 499 5.66 -39.63 6.22
CA ARG A 499 6.43 -40.89 6.01
C ARG A 499 6.50 -41.31 4.56
N SER A 500 5.50 -40.98 3.74
CA SER A 500 5.40 -41.49 2.36
C SER A 500 4.52 -40.59 1.52
N ASN A 501 4.84 -40.52 0.22
CA ASN A 501 3.97 -39.91 -0.79
C ASN A 501 3.00 -40.91 -1.44
N ALA A 502 3.04 -42.17 -0.99
CA ALA A 502 2.13 -43.19 -1.51
C ALA A 502 0.71 -42.96 -0.96
N VAL A 503 -0.28 -43.26 -1.80
CA VAL A 503 -1.69 -43.25 -1.39
C VAL A 503 -1.91 -44.25 -0.26
N PHE A 504 -2.74 -43.85 0.72
CA PHE A 504 -3.11 -44.67 1.85
C PHE A 504 -3.59 -46.10 1.41
N ASN A 505 -2.96 -47.10 1.95
CA ASN A 505 -3.30 -48.50 1.76
C ASN A 505 -3.38 -49.17 3.14
N PRO A 506 -4.54 -49.66 3.58
CA PRO A 506 -4.71 -50.28 4.92
C PRO A 506 -3.85 -51.50 5.14
N ALA A 507 -3.31 -52.11 4.08
CA ALA A 507 -2.40 -53.27 4.17
C ALA A 507 -0.95 -52.87 4.35
N ILE A 508 -0.59 -51.59 4.15
CA ILE A 508 0.81 -51.11 4.11
C ILE A 508 1.03 -50.01 5.14
N PRO A 509 1.54 -50.30 6.34
CA PRO A 509 1.70 -49.30 7.42
C PRO A 509 2.49 -48.05 7.07
N SER A 510 3.48 -48.17 6.15
CA SER A 510 4.27 -47.03 5.72
C SER A 510 3.44 -45.94 4.95
N THR A 511 2.25 -46.29 4.48
CA THR A 511 1.33 -45.39 3.79
C THR A 511 0.35 -44.68 4.71
N TYR A 512 0.39 -44.99 6.01
CA TYR A 512 -0.49 -44.34 6.99
C TYR A 512 -0.09 -42.90 7.23
N PRO A 513 -1.05 -42.01 7.53
CA PRO A 513 -0.71 -40.64 7.95
C PRO A 513 0.00 -40.67 9.31
N ASP A 514 0.80 -39.67 9.58
CA ASP A 514 1.45 -39.45 10.87
C ASP A 514 0.53 -38.73 11.83
N ARG A 515 -0.38 -37.93 11.30
CA ARG A 515 -1.14 -36.95 12.08
C ARG A 515 -2.47 -36.58 11.41
N LEU A 516 -3.48 -36.41 12.23
CA LEU A 516 -4.71 -35.69 11.88
C LEU A 516 -4.75 -34.38 12.68
N THR A 517 -4.88 -33.26 11.98
CA THR A 517 -5.17 -31.97 12.58
C THR A 517 -6.59 -31.59 12.18
N VAL A 518 -7.46 -31.27 13.15
CA VAL A 518 -8.83 -30.88 12.89
C VAL A 518 -9.25 -29.81 13.88
N ARG A 519 -9.97 -28.83 13.41
CA ARG A 519 -10.62 -27.85 14.27
C ARG A 519 -11.93 -28.47 14.79
N VAL A 520 -12.11 -28.46 16.10
CA VAL A 520 -13.36 -28.85 16.77
C VAL A 520 -14.06 -27.58 17.23
N GLY A 521 -15.37 -27.57 17.19
CA GLY A 521 -16.17 -26.39 17.42
C GLY A 521 -16.50 -25.63 16.12
N GLY A 522 -17.13 -24.50 16.23
CA GLY A 522 -17.57 -23.68 15.11
C GLY A 522 -16.41 -22.89 14.43
N PRO A 523 -16.72 -22.11 13.42
CA PRO A 523 -15.74 -21.18 12.83
C PRO A 523 -15.25 -20.19 13.90
N ASN A 524 -13.94 -19.84 13.83
CA ASN A 524 -13.46 -18.70 14.58
C ASN A 524 -14.08 -17.44 13.97
N VAL A 525 -14.91 -16.78 14.74
CA VAL A 525 -15.57 -15.52 14.37
C VAL A 525 -15.15 -14.46 15.36
N PHE A 526 -14.58 -13.37 14.85
CA PHE A 526 -14.16 -12.27 15.70
C PHE A 526 -14.32 -10.93 15.02
N TYR A 527 -14.42 -9.90 15.84
CA TYR A 527 -14.52 -8.51 15.41
C TYR A 527 -13.31 -7.74 15.88
N GLN A 528 -12.61 -7.14 14.92
CA GLN A 528 -11.57 -6.16 15.19
C GLN A 528 -12.15 -4.78 14.90
N LYS A 529 -11.95 -3.84 15.80
CA LYS A 529 -12.48 -2.49 15.70
C LYS A 529 -11.38 -1.48 16.02
N ALA A 530 -11.41 -0.34 15.36
CA ALA A 530 -10.57 0.79 15.69
C ALA A 530 -11.36 2.09 15.59
N HIS A 531 -11.17 2.97 16.57
CA HIS A 531 -11.60 4.36 16.50
C HIS A 531 -10.34 5.21 16.45
N TYR A 532 -10.34 6.14 15.55
CA TYR A 532 -9.25 7.08 15.39
C TYR A 532 -9.81 8.50 15.45
N VAL A 533 -9.26 9.32 16.35
CA VAL A 533 -9.63 10.71 16.52
C VAL A 533 -8.37 11.56 16.37
N ALA A 534 -8.41 12.56 15.52
CA ALA A 534 -7.31 13.47 15.36
C ALA A 534 -7.76 14.92 15.27
N GLY A 535 -6.89 15.81 15.74
CA GLY A 535 -7.04 17.25 15.58
C GLY A 535 -5.72 17.88 15.15
N PHE A 536 -5.78 18.90 14.32
CA PHE A 536 -4.59 19.62 13.92
C PHE A 536 -4.81 21.12 13.81
N ALA A 537 -3.71 21.86 13.96
CA ALA A 537 -3.60 23.27 13.64
C ALA A 537 -2.30 23.51 12.88
N GLN A 538 -2.37 24.30 11.83
CA GLN A 538 -1.18 24.70 11.07
C GLN A 538 -1.30 26.11 10.54
N ASP A 539 -0.16 26.77 10.36
CA ASP A 539 -0.05 28.11 9.81
C ASP A 539 1.11 28.16 8.81
N LYS A 540 0.83 28.60 7.61
CA LYS A 540 1.84 28.97 6.62
C LYS A 540 2.01 30.48 6.68
N TRP A 541 2.95 30.93 7.54
CA TRP A 541 3.20 32.32 7.84
C TRP A 541 4.30 32.89 6.96
N ARG A 542 3.95 33.86 6.12
CA ARG A 542 4.86 34.59 5.28
C ARG A 542 5.34 35.86 5.91
N LEU A 543 6.65 35.94 6.07
CA LEU A 543 7.38 37.08 6.57
C LEU A 543 8.02 37.86 5.40
N GLY A 544 7.39 38.97 5.02
CA GLY A 544 7.83 39.71 3.85
C GLY A 544 7.67 38.91 2.55
N ASN A 545 8.57 39.10 1.59
CA ASN A 545 8.46 38.51 0.26
C ASN A 545 9.20 37.17 0.14
N ASN A 546 10.14 36.88 1.03
CA ASN A 546 11.12 35.81 0.83
C ASN A 546 11.08 34.67 1.85
N ILE A 547 10.53 34.87 3.03
CA ILE A 547 10.51 33.86 4.09
C ILE A 547 9.11 33.31 4.29
N THR A 548 8.97 31.98 4.32
CA THR A 548 7.74 31.34 4.79
C THR A 548 8.08 30.37 5.92
N LEU A 549 7.39 30.52 7.05
CA LEU A 549 7.41 29.57 8.15
C LEU A 549 6.17 28.66 8.02
N ASN A 550 6.38 27.36 8.03
CA ASN A 550 5.34 26.37 8.06
C ASN A 550 5.30 25.76 9.47
N LEU A 551 4.30 26.13 10.26
CA LEU A 551 4.15 25.74 11.65
C LEU A 551 2.95 24.81 11.78
N GLY A 552 3.11 23.67 12.41
CA GLY A 552 2.00 22.73 12.55
C GLY A 552 2.10 21.91 13.83
N VAL A 553 0.96 21.53 14.36
CA VAL A 553 0.84 20.53 15.42
C VAL A 553 -0.37 19.65 15.10
N ARG A 554 -0.19 18.37 15.31
CA ARG A 554 -1.26 17.37 15.19
C ARG A 554 -1.30 16.54 16.46
N TYR A 555 -2.49 16.16 16.89
CA TYR A 555 -2.73 15.18 17.94
C TYR A 555 -3.50 14.00 17.34
N ASP A 556 -3.01 12.80 17.60
CA ASP A 556 -3.59 11.54 17.13
C ASP A 556 -3.95 10.65 18.33
N LEU A 557 -5.16 10.12 18.36
CA LEU A 557 -5.63 9.17 19.36
C LEU A 557 -6.22 7.95 18.64
N GLU A 558 -5.60 6.79 18.85
CA GLU A 558 -6.10 5.50 18.40
C GLU A 558 -6.71 4.74 19.58
N ILE A 559 -7.91 4.20 19.41
CA ILE A 559 -8.61 3.39 20.40
C ILE A 559 -8.93 2.04 19.74
N LEU A 560 -8.32 0.99 20.26
CA LEU A 560 -8.52 -0.39 19.82
C LEU A 560 -9.30 -1.13 20.90
N PRO A 561 -10.66 -1.19 20.84
CA PRO A 561 -11.44 -1.97 21.78
C PRO A 561 -11.26 -3.46 21.47
N LEU A 562 -10.40 -4.13 22.22
CA LEU A 562 -10.15 -5.56 22.08
C LEU A 562 -11.26 -6.33 22.78
N ASP A 563 -11.98 -7.14 22.01
CA ASP A 563 -13.12 -7.95 22.48
C ASP A 563 -12.68 -9.43 22.46
N THR A 564 -11.75 -9.80 23.36
CA THR A 564 -11.18 -11.15 23.43
C THR A 564 -11.86 -11.99 24.49
N GLN A 565 -11.78 -13.32 24.34
CA GLN A 565 -12.42 -14.27 25.26
C GLN A 565 -11.58 -14.55 26.51
N ASP A 566 -10.34 -14.07 26.59
CA ASP A 566 -9.45 -14.36 27.70
C ASP A 566 -8.73 -13.10 28.21
N ASP A 567 -9.24 -12.57 29.33
CA ASP A 567 -8.75 -11.35 30.00
C ASP A 567 -7.33 -11.48 30.56
N MET A 568 -6.78 -12.70 30.67
CA MET A 568 -5.44 -12.90 31.18
C MET A 568 -4.34 -12.40 30.25
N PHE A 569 -4.56 -12.50 28.94
CA PHE A 569 -3.58 -12.09 27.95
C PHE A 569 -3.86 -10.71 27.36
N VAL A 570 -5.01 -10.13 27.68
CA VAL A 570 -5.41 -8.82 27.18
C VAL A 570 -5.60 -7.82 28.33
N GLY A 571 -6.00 -8.29 29.51
CA GLY A 571 -6.35 -7.46 30.66
C GLY A 571 -7.65 -6.66 30.46
N ASP A 572 -8.19 -6.10 31.55
CA ASP A 572 -9.40 -5.25 31.52
C ASP A 572 -9.12 -3.85 30.95
N ASP A 573 -7.88 -3.37 31.09
CA ASP A 573 -7.44 -2.07 30.57
C ASP A 573 -6.63 -2.26 29.29
N HIS A 574 -7.28 -2.05 28.16
CA HIS A 574 -6.60 -2.01 26.86
C HIS A 574 -5.64 -0.84 26.80
N PRO A 575 -4.40 -1.04 26.33
CA PRO A 575 -3.44 0.03 26.24
C PRO A 575 -3.96 1.14 25.33
N ARG A 576 -3.87 2.40 25.82
CA ARG A 576 -4.22 3.61 25.07
C ARG A 576 -3.04 4.53 25.07
N ASP A 577 -2.45 4.67 23.92
CA ASP A 577 -1.45 5.70 23.68
C ASP A 577 -2.15 7.04 23.45
N SER A 578 -2.09 7.92 24.43
CA SER A 578 -2.81 9.21 24.43
C SER A 578 -1.90 10.43 24.38
N ASN A 579 -0.58 10.24 24.16
CA ASN A 579 0.40 11.32 24.18
C ASN A 579 0.95 11.67 22.78
N ASN A 580 0.27 11.23 21.71
CA ASN A 580 0.73 11.33 20.32
C ASN A 580 0.61 12.77 19.78
N ILE A 581 1.49 13.64 20.23
CA ILE A 581 1.61 15.01 19.74
C ILE A 581 2.71 15.07 18.67
N ALA A 582 2.34 15.50 17.46
CA ALA A 582 3.19 15.56 16.28
C ALA A 582 3.48 17.01 15.87
N PRO A 583 4.50 17.65 16.44
CA PRO A 583 4.93 18.98 15.99
C PRO A 583 5.61 18.87 14.63
N ARG A 584 5.38 19.87 13.77
CA ARG A 584 5.98 19.99 12.44
C ARG A 584 6.36 21.43 12.20
N PHE A 585 7.61 21.64 11.87
CA PHE A 585 8.19 22.95 11.61
C PHE A 585 8.93 22.96 10.29
N GLY A 586 8.73 24.00 9.47
CA GLY A 586 9.44 24.17 8.22
C GLY A 586 9.75 25.65 7.95
N LEU A 587 10.84 25.85 7.27
CA LEU A 587 11.30 27.15 6.77
C LEU A 587 11.54 27.06 5.29
N THR A 588 10.99 27.99 4.51
CA THR A 588 11.42 28.19 3.11
C THR A 588 11.93 29.59 2.92
N TYR A 589 13.00 29.72 2.12
CA TYR A 589 13.60 30.99 1.74
C TYR A 589 13.65 31.12 0.22
N ASP A 590 12.87 32.06 -0.30
CA ASP A 590 12.80 32.37 -1.73
C ASP A 590 14.03 33.22 -2.14
N LEU A 591 14.79 32.72 -3.11
CA LEU A 591 15.97 33.35 -3.70
C LEU A 591 15.62 34.06 -5.02
N GLY A 592 14.67 34.99 -4.98
CA GLY A 592 14.32 35.84 -6.11
C GLY A 592 13.31 35.25 -7.09
N GLY A 593 12.30 34.52 -6.59
CA GLY A 593 11.13 34.06 -7.35
C GLY A 593 11.35 32.82 -8.23
N THR A 594 12.58 32.32 -8.31
CA THR A 594 12.94 31.18 -9.19
C THR A 594 13.65 30.04 -8.46
N SER A 595 14.06 30.27 -7.23
CA SER A 595 14.79 29.28 -6.43
C SER A 595 14.34 29.32 -4.97
N VAL A 596 14.36 28.20 -4.30
CA VAL A 596 13.98 28.08 -2.89
C VAL A 596 14.95 27.16 -2.14
N ILE A 597 15.34 27.58 -0.94
CA ILE A 597 15.93 26.71 0.07
C ILE A 597 14.81 26.34 1.03
N ARG A 598 14.72 25.05 1.39
CA ARG A 598 13.77 24.53 2.35
C ARG A 598 14.47 23.73 3.45
N ALA A 599 14.03 23.88 4.67
CA ALA A 599 14.47 23.07 5.81
C ALA A 599 13.27 22.73 6.67
N ALA A 600 13.21 21.50 7.17
CA ALA A 600 12.08 21.08 7.99
C ALA A 600 12.48 20.02 9.03
N ILE A 601 11.71 19.98 10.12
CA ILE A 601 11.73 18.95 11.15
C ILE A 601 10.30 18.60 11.52
N GLY A 602 10.00 17.33 11.71
CA GLY A 602 8.66 16.90 12.06
C GLY A 602 8.60 15.52 12.68
N ARG A 603 7.54 15.30 13.48
CA ARG A 603 7.16 13.99 14.01
C ARG A 603 5.90 13.51 13.33
N PHE A 604 5.86 12.20 13.05
CA PHE A 604 4.80 11.55 12.30
C PHE A 604 4.44 10.24 13.00
N TYR A 605 3.16 10.06 13.34
CA TYR A 605 2.62 8.83 13.90
C TYR A 605 1.97 7.97 12.83
N ASP A 606 2.20 6.68 12.93
CA ASP A 606 1.61 5.67 12.05
C ASP A 606 0.21 5.24 12.54
N LYS A 607 -0.21 4.06 12.19
CA LYS A 607 -1.43 3.38 12.61
C LYS A 607 -1.11 1.94 13.00
N THR A 608 -1.92 1.35 13.87
CA THR A 608 -1.88 -0.08 14.15
C THR A 608 -2.76 -0.83 13.16
N HIS A 609 -2.16 -1.71 12.37
CA HIS A 609 -2.93 -2.60 11.49
C HIS A 609 -3.64 -3.67 12.30
N PHE A 610 -4.85 -4.08 11.88
CA PHE A 610 -5.62 -5.11 12.55
C PHE A 610 -4.89 -6.45 12.62
N GLU A 611 -4.00 -6.73 11.69
CA GLU A 611 -3.19 -7.95 11.71
C GLU A 611 -2.28 -8.04 12.95
N VAL A 612 -1.73 -6.92 13.44
CA VAL A 612 -0.91 -6.88 14.67
C VAL A 612 -1.68 -7.37 15.89
N ILE A 613 -2.96 -6.99 15.98
CA ILE A 613 -3.83 -7.41 17.07
C ILE A 613 -4.65 -8.66 16.74
N GLY A 614 -4.62 -9.11 15.51
CA GLY A 614 -5.39 -10.29 15.04
C GLY A 614 -5.02 -11.58 15.75
N GLY A 615 -3.74 -11.72 16.09
CA GLY A 615 -3.24 -12.85 16.88
C GLY A 615 -3.88 -12.98 18.26
N LEU A 616 -4.31 -11.87 18.87
CA LEU A 616 -4.98 -11.88 20.19
C LEU A 616 -6.34 -12.61 20.16
N TYR A 617 -7.03 -12.58 19.01
CA TYR A 617 -8.31 -13.25 18.81
C TYR A 617 -8.16 -14.73 18.45
N THR A 618 -7.07 -15.10 17.77
CA THR A 618 -6.84 -16.48 17.27
C THR A 618 -5.82 -17.24 18.09
N GLY A 619 -4.88 -16.56 18.73
CA GLY A 619 -3.79 -17.10 19.55
C GLY A 619 -4.11 -17.16 21.04
N THR A 620 -5.37 -17.39 21.42
CA THR A 620 -5.78 -17.52 22.84
C THR A 620 -5.20 -18.79 23.47
N PRO A 621 -5.09 -18.87 24.80
CA PRO A 621 -4.64 -20.08 25.51
C PRO A 621 -5.49 -21.32 25.23
N PHE A 622 -6.69 -21.13 24.69
CA PHE A 622 -7.62 -22.19 24.35
C PHE A 622 -7.85 -22.23 22.84
N ALA A 623 -7.46 -23.35 22.23
CA ALA A 623 -7.68 -23.57 20.81
C ALA A 623 -8.91 -24.38 20.51
N SER A 624 -9.43 -24.22 19.34
CA SER A 624 -10.41 -25.10 18.73
C SER A 624 -9.75 -26.19 17.85
N SER A 625 -8.44 -26.36 17.90
CA SER A 625 -7.71 -27.34 17.07
C SER A 625 -7.38 -28.60 17.89
N PHE A 626 -7.67 -29.74 17.32
CA PHE A 626 -7.39 -31.03 17.84
C PHE A 626 -6.34 -31.76 17.03
N LEU A 627 -5.38 -32.39 17.69
CA LEU A 627 -4.26 -33.09 17.07
C LEU A 627 -4.29 -34.56 17.48
N VAL A 628 -4.35 -35.46 16.51
CA VAL A 628 -4.19 -36.90 16.70
C VAL A 628 -2.87 -37.33 16.02
N ASN A 629 -1.93 -37.85 16.79
CA ASN A 629 -0.73 -38.47 16.24
C ASN A 629 -1.00 -39.97 16.02
N PHE A 630 -0.61 -40.49 14.87
CA PHE A 630 -0.70 -41.88 14.55
C PHE A 630 0.65 -42.54 14.77
N PRO A 631 0.70 -43.68 15.45
CA PRO A 631 1.94 -44.36 15.82
C PRO A 631 2.67 -44.87 14.58
N THR A 632 4.00 -44.99 14.70
CA THR A 632 4.87 -45.57 13.66
C THR A 632 4.89 -47.09 13.64
N ALA A 633 4.53 -47.70 14.76
CA ALA A 633 4.49 -49.18 14.91
C ALA A 633 3.04 -49.68 14.87
N ALA A 634 2.84 -50.88 14.34
CA ALA A 634 1.51 -51.52 14.27
C ALA A 634 0.85 -51.81 15.63
N ALA A 635 1.62 -51.73 16.71
CA ALA A 635 1.21 -52.01 18.08
C ALA A 635 1.40 -50.84 19.04
N ASP A 636 1.05 -49.61 18.62
CA ASP A 636 1.09 -48.48 19.53
C ASP A 636 -0.28 -48.22 20.13
N ASN A 637 -0.35 -48.36 21.44
CA ASN A 637 -1.53 -48.06 22.24
C ASN A 637 -1.56 -46.57 22.60
N GLY A 638 -1.74 -45.70 21.61
CA GLY A 638 -1.94 -44.29 21.85
C GLY A 638 -3.08 -44.03 22.85
N PRO A 639 -3.32 -42.79 23.26
CA PRO A 639 -4.32 -42.43 24.27
C PRO A 639 -5.74 -42.89 23.94
N ARG A 640 -6.02 -43.35 22.71
CA ARG A 640 -7.30 -43.88 22.26
C ARG A 640 -7.37 -45.43 22.22
N ASN A 641 -6.32 -46.11 22.66
CA ASN A 641 -6.13 -47.55 22.49
C ASN A 641 -6.27 -48.03 21.03
N GLY A 642 -6.02 -47.13 20.07
CA GLY A 642 -6.04 -47.44 18.65
C GLY A 642 -4.77 -48.19 18.25
N GLN A 643 -4.90 -49.17 17.41
CA GLN A 643 -3.77 -49.90 16.81
C GLN A 643 -3.87 -49.81 15.29
N LEU A 644 -2.78 -49.59 14.63
CA LEU A 644 -2.78 -49.68 13.18
C LEU A 644 -2.94 -51.18 12.78
N PRO A 645 -3.82 -51.47 11.79
CA PRO A 645 -4.69 -50.59 11.00
C PRO A 645 -6.06 -50.28 11.63
N THR A 646 -6.32 -50.66 12.85
CA THR A 646 -7.66 -50.59 13.50
C THR A 646 -7.91 -49.24 14.20
N ASP A 647 -7.09 -48.20 14.00
CA ASP A 647 -7.35 -46.88 14.57
C ASP A 647 -8.71 -46.33 14.15
N PRO A 648 -9.54 -45.92 15.11
CA PRO A 648 -10.92 -45.49 14.83
C PRO A 648 -11.04 -44.34 13.85
N PHE A 649 -10.00 -43.53 13.68
CA PHE A 649 -9.95 -42.45 12.65
C PHE A 649 -9.48 -42.93 11.27
N LEU A 650 -9.00 -44.17 11.13
CA LEU A 650 -8.45 -44.71 9.89
C LEU A 650 -9.17 -45.96 9.39
N VAL A 651 -10.13 -46.49 10.16
CA VAL A 651 -10.86 -47.74 9.83
C VAL A 651 -11.55 -47.65 8.47
N ASN A 652 -11.96 -46.47 8.05
CA ASN A 652 -12.59 -46.20 6.76
C ASN A 652 -11.65 -45.40 5.82
N GLY A 653 -10.33 -45.44 6.02
CA GLY A 653 -9.35 -44.60 5.35
C GLY A 653 -9.22 -43.21 5.99
N PRO A 654 -8.41 -42.31 5.39
CA PRO A 654 -8.21 -40.95 5.91
C PRO A 654 -9.46 -40.08 5.66
N VAL A 655 -10.53 -40.39 6.39
CA VAL A 655 -11.83 -39.65 6.35
C VAL A 655 -12.14 -39.19 7.75
N LEU A 656 -12.57 -37.97 7.91
CA LEU A 656 -12.89 -37.42 9.24
C LEU A 656 -14.15 -38.10 9.84
N ASN A 657 -13.94 -38.86 10.89
CA ASN A 657 -15.02 -39.43 11.68
C ASN A 657 -15.55 -38.40 12.70
N ARG A 658 -16.51 -37.57 12.29
CA ARG A 658 -17.06 -36.49 13.13
C ARG A 658 -17.85 -37.04 14.32
N THR A 659 -18.49 -38.21 14.20
CA THR A 659 -19.19 -38.84 15.33
C THR A 659 -18.22 -39.19 16.44
N LEU A 660 -17.12 -39.83 16.11
CA LEU A 660 -16.03 -40.12 17.05
C LEU A 660 -15.43 -38.85 17.63
N LEU A 661 -15.18 -37.87 16.79
CA LEU A 661 -14.64 -36.56 17.22
C LEU A 661 -15.55 -35.90 18.24
N ASN A 662 -16.84 -35.83 17.97
CA ASN A 662 -17.84 -35.26 18.89
C ASN A 662 -18.03 -36.06 20.17
N GLN A 663 -17.79 -37.39 20.13
CA GLN A 663 -17.82 -38.24 21.35
C GLN A 663 -16.59 -37.97 22.22
N LEU A 664 -15.43 -37.80 21.63
CA LEU A 664 -14.18 -37.51 22.35
C LEU A 664 -14.13 -36.07 22.87
N TYR A 665 -14.72 -35.14 22.14
CA TYR A 665 -14.75 -33.71 22.43
C TYR A 665 -16.19 -33.19 22.31
N PRO A 666 -17.07 -33.48 23.30
CA PRO A 666 -18.43 -32.95 23.29
C PRO A 666 -18.42 -31.41 23.20
N GLY A 667 -19.30 -30.87 22.39
CA GLY A 667 -19.36 -29.46 22.10
C GLY A 667 -19.34 -28.56 23.34
N GLY A 668 -18.46 -27.56 23.33
CA GLY A 668 -18.23 -26.63 24.44
C GLY A 668 -17.03 -26.94 25.33
N GLN A 669 -16.33 -28.06 25.13
CA GLN A 669 -15.09 -28.33 25.83
C GLN A 669 -13.96 -27.49 25.23
N LEU A 670 -13.37 -26.58 26.02
CA LEU A 670 -12.21 -25.78 25.59
C LEU A 670 -11.01 -26.72 25.47
N LEU A 671 -10.43 -26.76 24.27
CA LEU A 671 -9.19 -27.47 24.03
C LEU A 671 -8.01 -26.53 24.32
N ARG A 672 -7.00 -27.11 24.96
CA ARG A 672 -5.76 -26.41 25.27
C ARG A 672 -4.99 -26.06 24.01
N ASN A 673 -4.67 -24.77 23.82
CA ASN A 673 -3.74 -24.36 22.79
C ASN A 673 -2.28 -24.68 23.19
N THR A 674 -1.44 -25.04 22.23
CA THR A 674 -0.03 -25.35 22.49
C THR A 674 0.83 -24.08 22.59
N GLY A 675 0.36 -22.96 22.05
CA GLY A 675 0.95 -21.63 22.11
C GLY A 675 -0.13 -20.56 22.30
N ALA A 676 0.29 -19.30 22.35
CA ALA A 676 -0.61 -18.16 22.49
C ALA A 676 -0.01 -16.89 21.91
N THR A 677 -0.85 -15.87 21.72
CA THR A 677 -0.43 -14.49 21.47
C THR A 677 -0.80 -13.64 22.68
N TRP A 678 0.16 -12.89 23.19
CA TRP A 678 0.05 -12.06 24.37
C TRP A 678 -0.04 -10.58 23.97
N ASP A 679 -0.99 -9.82 24.53
CA ASP A 679 -1.04 -8.38 24.30
C ASP A 679 0.11 -7.67 25.05
N ASN A 680 0.62 -6.62 24.43
CA ASN A 680 1.58 -5.72 25.08
C ASN A 680 0.81 -4.64 25.85
N PRO A 681 0.84 -4.63 27.20
CA PRO A 681 0.14 -3.64 28.01
C PRO A 681 0.68 -2.22 27.80
N ASP A 682 1.95 -2.09 27.33
CA ASP A 682 2.63 -0.83 27.08
C ASP A 682 2.68 -0.48 25.59
N ARG A 683 1.79 -1.06 24.79
CA ARG A 683 1.74 -0.84 23.36
C ARG A 683 1.50 0.64 23.02
N VAL A 684 2.38 1.20 22.19
CA VAL A 684 2.31 2.57 21.68
C VAL A 684 2.21 2.59 20.16
N VAL A 685 1.78 3.72 19.61
CA VAL A 685 1.70 3.90 18.15
C VAL A 685 3.11 4.16 17.61
N PRO A 686 3.56 3.41 16.58
CA PRO A 686 4.85 3.65 15.93
C PRO A 686 4.95 5.08 15.38
N LYS A 687 6.16 5.65 15.40
CA LYS A 687 6.40 7.02 14.94
C LYS A 687 7.70 7.15 14.16
N SER A 688 7.82 8.24 13.41
CA SER A 688 9.04 8.67 12.73
C SER A 688 9.35 10.12 13.06
N ASP A 689 10.62 10.41 13.34
CA ASP A 689 11.15 11.76 13.46
C ASP A 689 12.00 12.07 12.22
N GLU A 690 11.65 13.13 11.49
CA GLU A 690 12.30 13.51 10.24
C GLU A 690 12.98 14.87 10.32
N VAL A 691 14.16 14.98 9.69
CA VAL A 691 14.85 16.24 9.44
C VAL A 691 15.22 16.31 7.96
N SER A 692 14.99 17.44 7.32
CA SER A 692 15.34 17.63 5.91
C SER A 692 15.91 19.02 5.62
N ILE A 693 16.72 19.07 4.57
CA ILE A 693 17.17 20.30 3.92
C ILE A 693 17.19 20.09 2.42
N GLY A 694 16.72 21.08 1.64
CA GLY A 694 16.65 20.98 0.19
C GLY A 694 16.83 22.31 -0.51
N TYR A 695 17.18 22.22 -1.79
CA TYR A 695 17.27 23.33 -2.72
C TYR A 695 16.56 22.95 -4.02
N GLU A 696 15.69 23.83 -4.48
CA GLU A 696 15.04 23.69 -5.79
C GLU A 696 15.19 24.98 -6.59
N ARG A 697 15.42 24.83 -7.90
CA ARG A 697 15.59 25.94 -8.83
C ARG A 697 14.87 25.71 -10.15
N GLN A 698 14.19 26.73 -10.60
CA GLN A 698 13.69 26.83 -11.97
C GLN A 698 14.85 27.20 -12.91
N LEU A 699 15.21 26.31 -13.84
CA LEU A 699 16.30 26.50 -14.81
C LEU A 699 15.83 27.15 -16.12
N GLY A 700 14.54 27.25 -16.33
CA GLY A 700 13.83 27.83 -17.46
C GLY A 700 12.33 27.76 -17.25
N ALA A 701 11.53 28.32 -18.16
CA ALA A 701 10.07 28.37 -17.98
C ALA A 701 9.44 26.99 -17.70
N GLN A 702 10.02 25.92 -18.22
CA GLN A 702 9.46 24.55 -18.16
C GLN A 702 10.40 23.53 -17.49
N VAL A 703 11.50 23.97 -16.90
CA VAL A 703 12.51 23.08 -16.32
C VAL A 703 12.80 23.44 -14.87
N SER A 704 12.74 22.47 -13.95
CA SER A 704 13.22 22.60 -12.56
C SER A 704 14.19 21.49 -12.20
N ALA A 705 15.09 21.80 -11.28
CA ALA A 705 15.96 20.83 -10.64
C ALA A 705 15.92 21.00 -9.12
N SER A 706 15.91 19.88 -8.39
CA SER A 706 15.96 19.87 -6.93
C SER A 706 17.00 18.88 -6.41
N VAL A 707 17.50 19.16 -5.22
CA VAL A 707 18.33 18.27 -4.41
C VAL A 707 17.87 18.41 -2.97
N ASP A 708 17.51 17.27 -2.36
CA ASP A 708 17.02 17.20 -1.00
C ASP A 708 17.80 16.15 -0.19
N TYR A 709 18.17 16.48 1.01
CA TYR A 709 18.63 15.52 2.02
C TYR A 709 17.53 15.27 3.01
N LEU A 710 17.29 14.00 3.33
CA LEU A 710 16.33 13.54 4.34
C LEU A 710 17.02 12.57 5.30
N HIS A 711 16.88 12.84 6.60
CA HIS A 711 17.11 11.89 7.67
C HIS A 711 15.76 11.56 8.31
N SER A 712 15.45 10.26 8.43
CA SER A 712 14.22 9.76 9.06
C SER A 712 14.58 8.66 10.07
N ARG A 713 14.15 8.80 11.31
CA ARG A 713 14.31 7.80 12.36
C ARG A 713 12.96 7.26 12.79
N GLY A 714 12.68 6.00 12.42
CA GLY A 714 11.53 5.24 12.89
C GLY A 714 11.78 4.72 14.30
N ARG A 715 10.79 4.86 15.17
CA ARG A 715 10.84 4.40 16.56
C ARG A 715 9.56 3.70 16.96
N ASP A 716 9.64 2.92 18.04
CA ASP A 716 8.52 2.20 18.61
C ASP A 716 7.85 1.26 17.58
N GLN A 717 8.61 0.77 16.59
CA GLN A 717 8.09 -0.14 15.58
C GLN A 717 7.87 -1.53 16.20
N PHE A 718 6.87 -2.25 15.68
CA PHE A 718 6.56 -3.57 16.19
C PHE A 718 7.62 -4.59 15.80
N VAL A 719 8.06 -5.35 16.77
CA VAL A 719 8.84 -6.57 16.60
C VAL A 719 8.19 -7.70 17.39
N GLN A 720 8.39 -8.92 16.96
CA GLN A 720 7.84 -10.11 17.59
C GLN A 720 8.80 -10.63 18.66
N LEU A 721 8.37 -10.71 19.92
CA LEU A 721 9.08 -11.34 21.00
C LEU A 721 8.39 -12.68 21.37
N ASN A 722 9.19 -13.72 21.56
CA ASN A 722 8.68 -15.03 21.99
C ASN A 722 9.00 -15.26 23.47
N HIS A 723 7.97 -15.36 24.30
CA HIS A 723 8.10 -15.64 25.73
C HIS A 723 8.37 -17.11 26.04
N ASN A 724 8.34 -17.99 25.04
CA ASN A 724 8.60 -19.42 25.17
C ASN A 724 9.60 -19.90 24.10
N PRO A 725 10.79 -19.25 23.98
CA PRO A 725 11.77 -19.60 22.97
C PRO A 725 12.32 -21.01 23.19
N GLN A 726 12.82 -21.58 22.13
CA GLN A 726 13.59 -22.80 22.18
C GLN A 726 15.07 -22.48 22.29
N VAL A 727 15.79 -23.14 23.17
CA VAL A 727 17.24 -23.06 23.26
C VAL A 727 17.87 -24.40 22.93
N ARG A 728 19.07 -24.36 22.39
CA ARG A 728 19.83 -25.56 22.06
C ARG A 728 20.83 -25.92 23.16
N THR A 729 21.19 -27.21 23.22
CA THR A 729 22.21 -27.70 24.13
C THR A 729 23.60 -27.76 23.48
N ASN A 730 23.69 -27.63 22.15
CA ASN A 730 24.93 -27.72 21.39
C ASN A 730 24.85 -26.80 20.17
N PRO A 731 25.88 -26.02 19.83
CA PRO A 731 25.88 -25.17 18.66
C PRO A 731 25.78 -25.93 17.32
N VAL A 732 26.15 -27.19 17.28
CA VAL A 732 25.94 -28.04 16.10
C VAL A 732 24.55 -28.64 16.13
N VAL A 733 23.70 -28.20 15.19
CA VAL A 733 22.27 -28.54 15.16
C VAL A 733 21.96 -30.03 15.21
N ALA A 734 22.71 -30.84 14.44
CA ALA A 734 22.56 -32.28 14.42
C ALA A 734 22.94 -33.00 15.75
N GLN A 735 23.68 -32.35 16.62
CA GLN A 735 24.10 -32.85 17.94
C GLN A 735 23.33 -32.25 19.12
N SER A 736 22.36 -31.39 18.83
CA SER A 736 21.65 -30.58 19.80
C SER A 736 20.25 -31.12 20.04
N THR A 737 19.77 -30.96 21.28
CA THR A 737 18.34 -31.03 21.60
C THR A 737 17.81 -29.66 21.83
N LEU A 738 16.53 -29.47 21.54
CA LEU A 738 15.79 -28.23 21.80
C LEU A 738 15.01 -28.33 23.11
N THR A 739 15.16 -27.33 23.97
CA THR A 739 14.39 -27.20 25.21
C THR A 739 13.71 -25.84 25.22
N ARG A 740 12.48 -25.78 25.73
CA ARG A 740 11.77 -24.52 25.95
C ARG A 740 12.25 -23.86 27.23
N VAL A 741 12.48 -22.56 27.16
CA VAL A 741 12.84 -21.72 28.32
C VAL A 741 11.83 -20.59 28.40
N PRO A 742 10.70 -20.83 29.11
CA PRO A 742 9.67 -19.81 29.27
C PRO A 742 10.21 -18.62 30.07
N SER A 743 9.80 -17.40 29.70
CA SER A 743 10.11 -16.20 30.46
C SER A 743 9.48 -16.26 31.87
N PRO A 744 10.05 -15.53 32.86
CA PRO A 744 9.46 -15.46 34.21
C PRO A 744 8.00 -14.99 34.18
N GLU A 745 7.65 -14.04 33.29
CA GLU A 745 6.30 -13.51 33.10
C GLU A 745 5.36 -14.59 32.60
N LEU A 746 5.79 -15.40 31.64
CA LEU A 746 4.99 -16.53 31.13
C LEU A 746 4.81 -17.62 32.16
N VAL A 747 5.81 -17.90 33.00
CA VAL A 747 5.69 -18.84 34.12
C VAL A 747 4.62 -18.36 35.09
N ALA A 748 4.64 -17.07 35.46
CA ALA A 748 3.64 -16.48 36.36
C ALA A 748 2.24 -16.51 35.75
N ALA A 749 2.08 -16.12 34.49
CA ALA A 749 0.82 -16.17 33.75
C ALA A 749 0.27 -17.60 33.64
N THR A 750 1.13 -18.57 33.36
CA THR A 750 0.76 -20.01 33.32
C THR A 750 0.27 -20.51 34.67
N ALA A 751 0.89 -20.09 35.77
CA ALA A 751 0.45 -20.46 37.13
C ALA A 751 -0.93 -19.85 37.45
N GLN A 752 -1.22 -18.62 37.05
CA GLN A 752 -2.53 -18.00 37.20
C GLN A 752 -3.59 -18.70 36.35
N LEU A 753 -3.28 -19.06 35.08
CA LEU A 753 -4.18 -19.87 34.23
C LEU A 753 -4.50 -21.24 34.86
N ALA A 754 -3.52 -21.89 35.47
CA ALA A 754 -3.73 -23.16 36.17
C ALA A 754 -4.64 -23.02 37.40
N GLN A 755 -4.65 -21.88 38.08
CA GLN A 755 -5.59 -21.58 39.17
C GLN A 755 -7.01 -21.36 38.63
N LYS A 756 -7.16 -20.60 37.54
CA LYS A 756 -8.45 -20.28 36.91
C LYS A 756 -9.04 -21.51 36.20
N TYR A 757 -8.19 -22.33 35.60
CA TYR A 757 -8.56 -23.53 34.81
C TYR A 757 -7.84 -24.78 35.35
N PRO A 758 -8.43 -25.52 36.27
CA PRO A 758 -7.80 -26.73 36.82
C PRO A 758 -7.38 -27.72 35.73
N GLY A 759 -6.12 -28.16 35.79
CA GLY A 759 -5.54 -29.09 34.79
C GLY A 759 -4.87 -28.37 33.63
N PHE A 760 -4.77 -27.03 33.63
CA PHE A 760 -4.00 -26.29 32.64
C PHE A 760 -2.52 -26.65 32.71
N THR A 761 -1.91 -26.98 31.57
CA THR A 761 -0.48 -27.36 31.46
C THR A 761 0.32 -26.25 30.80
N PRO A 762 1.62 -26.16 31.03
CA PRO A 762 2.49 -25.17 30.35
C PRO A 762 2.38 -25.22 28.84
N PHE A 763 2.68 -24.09 28.17
CA PHE A 763 2.73 -23.97 26.72
C PHE A 763 3.90 -24.79 26.15
N THR A 764 3.67 -25.48 25.05
CA THR A 764 4.66 -26.34 24.38
C THR A 764 5.18 -25.76 23.07
N THR A 765 4.57 -24.69 22.59
CA THR A 765 4.99 -23.94 21.39
C THR A 765 5.17 -22.44 21.73
N ASN A 766 5.38 -21.62 20.76
CA ASN A 766 5.66 -20.19 20.94
C ASN A 766 4.51 -19.46 21.65
N VAL A 767 4.85 -18.55 22.53
CA VAL A 767 3.97 -17.52 23.08
C VAL A 767 4.50 -16.17 22.64
N ILE A 768 3.80 -15.53 21.73
CA ILE A 768 4.27 -14.37 20.98
C ILE A 768 3.65 -13.10 21.52
N GLN A 769 4.46 -12.05 21.64
CA GLN A 769 4.04 -10.70 21.96
C GLN A 769 4.59 -9.73 20.92
N PHE A 770 3.80 -8.77 20.48
CA PHE A 770 4.28 -7.66 19.66
C PHE A 770 4.72 -6.52 20.58
N VAL A 771 6.01 -6.25 20.62
CA VAL A 771 6.61 -5.20 21.44
C VAL A 771 7.09 -4.03 20.58
N ASN A 772 7.17 -2.83 21.16
CA ASN A 772 7.58 -1.59 20.48
C ASN A 772 9.09 -1.32 20.59
N GLU A 773 9.90 -2.34 20.31
CA GLU A 773 11.37 -2.31 20.45
C GLU A 773 12.08 -2.10 19.08
N GLY A 774 11.29 -1.90 18.02
CA GLY A 774 11.83 -1.74 16.67
C GLY A 774 12.29 -0.30 16.40
N GLU A 775 13.49 -0.19 15.83
CA GLU A 775 14.05 1.08 15.35
C GLU A 775 14.54 0.97 13.90
N THR A 776 14.43 2.08 13.15
CA THR A 776 15.00 2.21 11.80
C THR A 776 15.66 3.57 11.66
N ASP A 777 16.74 3.62 10.88
CA ASP A 777 17.47 4.84 10.56
C ASP A 777 17.66 4.94 9.05
N TYR A 778 17.13 6.00 8.42
CA TYR A 778 17.20 6.23 7.01
C TYR A 778 17.86 7.56 6.70
N ASN A 779 18.86 7.54 5.81
CA ASN A 779 19.55 8.73 5.33
C ASN A 779 19.55 8.71 3.81
N ALA A 780 19.10 9.78 3.17
CA ALA A 780 19.03 9.85 1.71
C ALA A 780 19.41 11.23 1.15
N LEU A 781 20.13 11.21 0.05
CA LEU A 781 20.30 12.34 -0.85
C LEU A 781 19.46 12.07 -2.11
N MET A 782 18.48 12.90 -2.36
CA MET A 782 17.53 12.80 -3.46
C MET A 782 17.73 13.94 -4.46
N ALA A 783 17.85 13.61 -5.74
CA ALA A 783 17.98 14.61 -6.81
C ALA A 783 16.89 14.38 -7.87
N GLN A 784 16.30 15.45 -8.38
CA GLN A 784 15.30 15.39 -9.44
C GLN A 784 15.54 16.48 -10.48
N LEU A 785 15.38 16.13 -11.75
CA LEU A 785 15.26 17.06 -12.88
C LEU A 785 13.92 16.83 -13.55
N LYS A 786 13.09 17.85 -13.67
CA LYS A 786 11.78 17.80 -14.30
C LYS A 786 11.67 18.84 -15.41
N LYS A 787 11.29 18.37 -16.60
CA LYS A 787 10.91 19.21 -17.73
C LYS A 787 9.45 18.92 -18.10
N ARG A 788 8.56 19.91 -17.95
CA ARG A 788 7.20 19.86 -18.46
C ARG A 788 7.20 19.73 -19.98
N PHE A 789 6.11 19.18 -20.53
CA PHE A 789 6.01 19.01 -21.97
C PHE A 789 6.06 20.36 -22.67
N SER A 790 7.12 20.57 -23.43
CA SER A 790 7.34 21.75 -24.28
C SER A 790 8.38 21.39 -25.35
N ASN A 791 8.35 22.07 -26.49
CA ASN A 791 9.27 21.77 -27.62
C ASN A 791 9.24 20.29 -28.02
N ASN A 792 8.03 19.69 -28.02
CA ASN A 792 7.74 18.31 -28.40
C ASN A 792 8.25 17.22 -27.45
N TYR A 793 8.77 17.52 -26.26
CA TYR A 793 9.16 16.50 -25.30
C TYR A 793 8.99 16.89 -23.83
N SER A 794 8.80 15.90 -22.98
CA SER A 794 8.93 15.99 -21.52
C SER A 794 9.98 15.01 -21.01
N LEU A 795 10.60 15.32 -19.88
CA LEU A 795 11.62 14.48 -19.25
C LEU A 795 11.51 14.59 -17.73
N GLN A 796 11.65 13.48 -17.05
CA GLN A 796 11.86 13.43 -15.61
C GLN A 796 13.00 12.46 -15.32
N VAL A 797 13.96 12.93 -14.51
CA VAL A 797 15.08 12.13 -14.00
C VAL A 797 15.04 12.22 -12.50
N SER A 798 15.10 11.08 -11.82
CA SER A 798 15.13 10.98 -10.36
C SER A 798 16.27 10.07 -9.93
N TYR A 799 17.00 10.48 -8.92
CA TYR A 799 18.08 9.70 -8.34
C TYR A 799 18.03 9.78 -6.82
N THR A 800 18.19 8.64 -6.15
CA THR A 800 18.30 8.56 -4.70
C THR A 800 19.54 7.76 -4.35
N LEU A 801 20.37 8.34 -3.50
CA LEU A 801 21.44 7.65 -2.77
C LEU A 801 21.00 7.52 -1.32
N ALA A 802 20.77 6.30 -0.85
CA ALA A 802 20.21 6.07 0.47
C ALA A 802 20.93 4.99 1.26
N LYS A 803 20.73 5.00 2.58
CA LYS A 803 21.07 3.93 3.51
C LYS A 803 19.97 3.78 4.54
N ALA A 804 19.43 2.55 4.68
CA ALA A 804 18.44 2.18 5.68
C ALA A 804 19.00 1.08 6.59
N THR A 805 19.09 1.33 7.89
CA THR A 805 19.56 0.37 8.90
C THR A 805 18.57 0.29 10.06
N GLY A 806 18.66 -0.77 10.86
CA GLY A 806 17.81 -0.95 12.04
C GLY A 806 17.70 -2.41 12.45
N ASN A 807 16.94 -2.64 13.51
CA ASN A 807 16.71 -3.98 14.06
C ASN A 807 15.37 -4.60 13.59
N VAL A 808 14.57 -3.88 12.80
CA VAL A 808 13.28 -4.35 12.30
C VAL A 808 13.50 -5.27 11.12
N ALA A 809 12.91 -6.45 11.16
CA ALA A 809 12.75 -7.33 10.01
C ALA A 809 11.37 -7.10 9.38
N GLY A 810 11.29 -7.11 8.07
CA GLY A 810 10.00 -7.02 7.39
C GLY A 810 10.17 -7.00 5.88
N ASN A 811 9.56 -7.93 5.19
CA ASN A 811 9.46 -7.92 3.73
C ASN A 811 8.09 -7.40 3.24
N GLY A 812 7.35 -6.73 4.10
CA GLY A 812 6.14 -5.98 3.76
C GLY A 812 4.89 -6.77 3.47
N ALA A 813 4.87 -8.10 3.65
CA ALA A 813 3.73 -8.90 3.19
C ALA A 813 2.80 -9.41 4.28
N GLN A 814 3.30 -9.70 5.49
CA GLN A 814 2.50 -10.27 6.60
C GLN A 814 3.14 -9.97 7.96
N VAL A 815 2.35 -10.03 9.04
CA VAL A 815 2.78 -9.87 10.43
C VAL A 815 3.83 -10.91 10.86
N SER A 816 3.83 -12.08 10.25
CA SER A 816 4.91 -13.07 10.45
C SER A 816 6.31 -12.53 10.10
N ASN A 817 6.39 -11.38 9.45
CA ASN A 817 7.63 -10.73 9.05
C ASN A 817 8.21 -9.78 10.10
N PHE A 818 7.52 -9.57 11.21
CA PHE A 818 8.10 -8.88 12.38
C PHE A 818 8.99 -9.80 13.23
N GLN A 819 9.21 -11.04 12.82
CA GLN A 819 10.16 -11.93 13.46
C GLN A 819 11.57 -11.40 13.32
N VAL A 820 12.27 -11.32 14.43
CA VAL A 820 13.69 -10.97 14.47
C VAL A 820 14.53 -12.26 14.48
N GLY A 821 15.73 -12.18 13.96
CA GLY A 821 16.64 -13.33 13.92
C GLY A 821 17.16 -13.75 15.30
N ASN A 822 17.15 -12.85 16.28
CA ASN A 822 17.48 -13.14 17.66
C ASN A 822 16.48 -12.50 18.61
N GLU A 823 15.57 -13.31 19.15
CA GLU A 823 14.52 -12.88 20.09
C GLU A 823 15.06 -12.64 21.51
N LEU A 824 16.22 -13.24 21.85
CA LEU A 824 16.84 -13.11 23.18
C LEU A 824 17.79 -11.92 23.27
N ASN A 825 18.24 -11.40 22.13
CA ASN A 825 19.10 -10.23 22.05
C ASN A 825 18.76 -9.42 20.80
N LEU A 826 17.87 -8.43 20.94
CA LEU A 826 17.39 -7.61 19.84
C LEU A 826 18.49 -6.73 19.21
N GLU A 827 19.55 -6.38 19.95
CA GLU A 827 20.69 -5.60 19.41
C GLU A 827 21.44 -6.37 18.31
N ARG A 828 21.42 -7.71 18.35
CA ARG A 828 22.02 -8.54 17.29
C ARG A 828 21.26 -8.55 15.97
N ASN A 829 20.07 -7.96 15.93
CA ASN A 829 19.30 -7.79 14.70
C ASN A 829 19.63 -6.51 13.95
N GLU A 830 20.53 -5.69 14.48
CA GLU A 830 21.00 -4.50 13.77
C GLU A 830 21.68 -4.85 12.45
N GLY A 831 21.39 -4.05 11.42
CA GLY A 831 21.95 -4.22 10.08
C GLY A 831 21.12 -3.48 9.04
N PRO A 832 21.46 -3.60 7.74
CA PRO A 832 20.62 -3.07 6.67
C PRO A 832 19.20 -3.63 6.75
N THR A 833 18.18 -2.75 6.61
CA THR A 833 16.79 -3.19 6.56
C THR A 833 16.49 -3.86 5.20
N ASP A 834 15.45 -4.68 5.13
CA ASP A 834 15.06 -5.36 3.87
C ASP A 834 14.65 -4.36 2.76
N PHE A 835 14.43 -3.11 3.12
CA PHE A 835 14.09 -2.00 2.21
C PHE A 835 15.29 -1.12 1.84
N ASP A 836 16.50 -1.45 2.29
CA ASP A 836 17.69 -0.70 1.87
C ASP A 836 17.94 -0.87 0.37
N ASN A 837 17.98 0.24 -0.33
CA ASN A 837 18.33 0.34 -1.74
C ASN A 837 19.33 1.49 -1.89
N ARG A 838 20.61 1.17 -1.95
CA ARG A 838 21.69 2.17 -1.97
C ARG A 838 21.56 3.17 -3.10
N HIS A 839 21.25 2.68 -4.28
CA HIS A 839 21.08 3.50 -5.49
C HIS A 839 19.74 3.20 -6.15
N ASN A 840 18.96 4.24 -6.39
CA ASN A 840 17.74 4.18 -7.16
C ASN A 840 17.75 5.29 -8.22
N PHE A 841 17.81 4.92 -9.49
CA PHE A 841 17.83 5.84 -10.62
C PHE A 841 16.68 5.54 -11.57
N THR A 842 15.90 6.58 -11.90
CA THR A 842 14.76 6.47 -12.81
C THR A 842 14.78 7.60 -13.81
N VAL A 843 14.55 7.28 -15.09
CA VAL A 843 14.38 8.24 -16.17
C VAL A 843 13.09 7.94 -16.91
N SER A 844 12.23 8.92 -17.07
CA SER A 844 11.00 8.80 -17.86
C SER A 844 10.78 10.01 -18.75
N GLY A 845 10.10 9.81 -19.85
CA GLY A 845 9.81 10.90 -20.76
C GLY A 845 8.90 10.50 -21.91
N THR A 846 8.45 11.50 -22.64
CA THR A 846 7.71 11.33 -23.90
C THR A 846 8.18 12.37 -24.90
N ALA A 847 8.27 11.98 -26.18
CA ALA A 847 8.63 12.86 -27.28
C ALA A 847 7.68 12.66 -28.45
N LEU A 848 7.20 13.77 -29.03
CA LEU A 848 6.55 13.79 -30.34
C LEU A 848 7.65 13.94 -31.40
N VAL A 849 7.68 13.00 -32.36
CA VAL A 849 8.68 13.02 -33.43
C VAL A 849 8.26 14.02 -34.54
N PRO A 850 8.98 15.12 -34.73
CA PRO A 850 8.61 16.10 -35.73
C PRO A 850 8.56 15.52 -37.15
N GLY A 851 7.63 15.97 -37.97
CA GLY A 851 7.50 15.56 -39.37
C GLY A 851 6.85 14.20 -39.61
N THR A 852 6.50 13.45 -38.57
CA THR A 852 5.89 12.09 -38.71
C THR A 852 4.37 12.08 -38.72
N GLY A 853 3.74 13.22 -38.48
CA GLY A 853 2.28 13.36 -38.52
C GLY A 853 1.56 12.73 -37.30
N GLY A 854 2.27 12.38 -36.21
CA GLY A 854 1.62 11.88 -34.99
C GLY A 854 2.35 10.79 -34.23
N LEU A 855 3.59 10.45 -34.62
CA LEU A 855 4.41 9.48 -33.86
C LEU A 855 4.86 10.07 -32.53
N ASN A 856 4.53 9.37 -31.45
CA ASN A 856 5.07 9.64 -30.12
C ASN A 856 5.91 8.45 -29.63
N VAL A 857 6.97 8.76 -28.90
CA VAL A 857 7.84 7.77 -28.24
C VAL A 857 7.91 8.12 -26.77
N SER A 858 7.58 7.16 -25.92
CA SER A 858 7.65 7.31 -24.47
C SER A 858 8.51 6.20 -23.86
N TRP A 859 9.17 6.49 -22.75
CA TRP A 859 10.07 5.54 -22.11
C TRP A 859 10.05 5.68 -20.58
N VAL A 860 10.34 4.56 -19.93
CA VAL A 860 10.66 4.47 -18.51
C VAL A 860 11.87 3.56 -18.35
N ALA A 861 12.97 4.10 -17.83
CA ALA A 861 14.15 3.32 -17.47
C ALA A 861 14.35 3.38 -15.96
N ARG A 862 14.62 2.22 -15.34
CA ARG A 862 14.89 2.09 -13.90
C ARG A 862 16.16 1.28 -13.69
N ALA A 863 17.02 1.76 -12.77
CA ALA A 863 18.20 1.06 -12.32
C ALA A 863 18.25 1.13 -10.79
N LEU A 864 18.25 -0.04 -10.13
CA LEU A 864 18.28 -0.17 -8.69
C LEU A 864 19.52 -0.99 -8.29
N SER A 865 20.18 -0.62 -7.18
CA SER A 865 21.16 -1.51 -6.54
C SER A 865 20.48 -2.78 -6.03
N GLY A 866 21.28 -3.82 -5.79
CA GLY A 866 20.80 -5.06 -5.16
C GLY A 866 20.18 -4.78 -3.79
N ARG A 867 19.23 -5.64 -3.40
CA ARG A 867 18.65 -5.63 -2.07
C ARG A 867 19.54 -6.38 -1.09
N PRO A 868 19.55 -6.01 0.19
CA PRO A 868 20.31 -6.73 1.19
C PRO A 868 19.71 -8.10 1.50
N PHE A 869 20.54 -9.03 1.96
CA PHE A 869 20.12 -10.33 2.46
C PHE A 869 21.15 -10.90 3.44
N SER A 870 20.71 -11.79 4.33
CA SER A 870 21.56 -12.44 5.30
C SER A 870 22.22 -13.69 4.74
N LEU A 871 23.51 -13.88 5.06
CA LEU A 871 24.20 -15.15 4.88
C LEU A 871 24.22 -15.88 6.23
N THR A 872 23.68 -17.09 6.27
CA THR A 872 23.51 -17.89 7.49
C THR A 872 23.94 -19.32 7.28
N ASN A 873 23.95 -20.15 8.34
CA ASN A 873 24.21 -21.58 8.23
C ASN A 873 23.23 -22.35 9.14
N ALA A 874 22.25 -23.00 8.55
CA ALA A 874 21.24 -23.78 9.28
C ALA A 874 21.77 -25.01 10.02
N ASN A 875 23.07 -25.40 9.84
CA ASN A 875 23.68 -26.49 10.57
C ASN A 875 24.27 -26.08 11.91
N VAL A 876 24.36 -24.79 12.20
CA VAL A 876 24.93 -24.23 13.43
C VAL A 876 24.03 -23.18 14.05
N ASP A 877 24.09 -23.09 15.37
CA ASP A 877 23.38 -22.13 16.21
C ASP A 877 24.36 -21.71 17.32
N PRO A 878 25.27 -20.76 17.02
CA PRO A 878 26.39 -20.43 17.89
C PRO A 878 25.99 -19.85 19.24
N ASP A 879 24.88 -19.13 19.34
CA ASP A 879 24.38 -18.52 20.55
C ASP A 879 23.31 -19.35 21.27
N LEU A 880 22.99 -20.53 20.71
CA LEU A 880 22.09 -21.53 21.31
C LEU A 880 20.64 -21.04 21.44
N ASN A 881 20.21 -20.02 20.72
CA ASN A 881 18.89 -19.43 20.84
C ASN A 881 17.75 -20.22 20.14
N GLY A 882 18.11 -21.35 19.50
CA GLY A 882 17.15 -22.20 18.78
C GLY A 882 16.85 -21.76 17.35
N LEU A 883 17.31 -20.61 16.94
CA LEU A 883 17.23 -20.05 15.59
C LEU A 883 18.57 -20.24 14.88
N GLN A 884 18.59 -20.36 13.59
CA GLN A 884 19.81 -20.45 12.78
C GLN A 884 19.92 -19.23 11.87
N ALA A 885 19.82 -18.07 12.48
CA ALA A 885 19.75 -16.77 11.81
C ALA A 885 21.04 -15.95 11.93
N GLU A 886 22.06 -16.48 12.64
CA GLU A 886 23.31 -15.78 12.87
C GLU A 886 24.04 -15.55 11.53
N PRO A 887 24.52 -14.32 11.30
CA PRO A 887 25.30 -14.00 10.12
C PRO A 887 26.60 -14.80 10.05
N LEU A 888 26.97 -15.22 8.84
CA LEU A 888 28.31 -15.77 8.59
C LEU A 888 29.39 -14.69 8.84
N PRO A 889 30.65 -15.11 9.14
CA PRO A 889 31.76 -14.16 9.24
C PRO A 889 31.89 -13.25 8.00
N ALA A 890 32.43 -12.05 8.15
CA ALA A 890 32.71 -11.19 7.02
C ALA A 890 33.67 -11.88 6.03
N GLY A 891 33.38 -11.77 4.74
CA GLY A 891 34.19 -12.42 3.71
C GLY A 891 33.48 -12.52 2.37
N SER A 892 34.16 -13.14 1.40
CA SER A 892 33.63 -13.38 0.05
C SER A 892 33.03 -14.77 -0.06
N TYR A 893 31.78 -14.84 -0.54
CA TYR A 893 31.03 -16.10 -0.68
C TYR A 893 30.55 -16.28 -2.11
N THR A 894 30.75 -17.52 -2.60
CA THR A 894 30.41 -17.87 -4.00
C THR A 894 29.62 -19.16 -4.04
N GLY A 895 28.58 -19.21 -4.87
CA GLY A 895 27.83 -20.43 -5.19
C GLY A 895 28.61 -21.39 -6.13
N THR A 896 28.10 -22.61 -6.30
CA THR A 896 28.69 -23.62 -7.19
C THR A 896 27.68 -24.05 -8.25
N GLY A 897 28.07 -24.01 -9.54
CA GLY A 897 27.24 -24.44 -10.66
C GLY A 897 26.73 -23.30 -11.55
N ALA A 898 25.79 -23.64 -12.41
CA ALA A 898 25.12 -22.64 -13.25
C ALA A 898 24.30 -21.66 -12.38
N ASN A 899 24.33 -20.38 -12.70
CA ASN A 899 23.64 -19.30 -11.93
C ASN A 899 24.28 -19.00 -10.56
N ALA A 900 25.54 -19.41 -10.34
CA ALA A 900 26.30 -19.06 -9.15
C ALA A 900 26.48 -17.53 -9.04
N TYR A 901 26.33 -17.01 -7.85
CA TYR A 901 26.51 -15.59 -7.52
C TYR A 901 27.67 -15.47 -6.51
N THR A 902 28.41 -14.36 -6.61
CA THR A 902 29.50 -14.04 -5.68
C THR A 902 29.19 -12.71 -5.01
N VAL A 903 29.42 -12.63 -3.70
CA VAL A 903 29.22 -11.40 -2.93
C VAL A 903 30.25 -11.30 -1.82
N ASP A 904 30.66 -10.08 -1.48
CA ASP A 904 31.32 -9.75 -0.25
C ASP A 904 30.27 -9.43 0.80
N ALA A 905 30.37 -10.00 1.99
CA ALA A 905 29.43 -9.86 3.07
C ALA A 905 30.09 -9.35 4.34
N GLU A 906 29.39 -8.50 5.08
CA GLU A 906 29.71 -8.14 6.45
C GLU A 906 29.08 -9.14 7.44
N ALA A 907 29.64 -9.26 8.66
CA ALA A 907 29.13 -10.17 9.68
C ALA A 907 27.96 -9.54 10.46
N GLU A 908 26.92 -9.16 9.73
CA GLU A 908 25.70 -8.55 10.27
C GLU A 908 24.45 -9.07 9.56
N ARG A 909 23.28 -8.85 10.13
CA ARG A 909 22.01 -9.14 9.45
C ARG A 909 21.97 -8.34 8.14
N ASN A 910 21.55 -9.03 7.06
CA ASN A 910 21.49 -8.41 5.74
C ASN A 910 22.82 -7.81 5.23
N GLY A 911 23.96 -8.33 5.70
CA GLY A 911 25.30 -7.84 5.40
C GLY A 911 25.78 -8.11 3.97
N ALA A 912 24.99 -8.76 3.12
CA ALA A 912 25.29 -9.03 1.72
C ALA A 912 24.25 -8.39 0.80
N TYR A 913 24.64 -8.03 -0.44
CA TYR A 913 23.75 -7.42 -1.41
C TYR A 913 23.61 -8.28 -2.67
N GLY A 914 22.37 -8.53 -3.07
CA GLY A 914 22.03 -9.31 -4.24
C GLY A 914 22.26 -8.56 -5.57
N PRO A 915 21.84 -9.15 -6.69
CA PRO A 915 22.00 -8.54 -8.00
C PRO A 915 21.12 -7.28 -8.15
N GLY A 916 21.66 -6.29 -8.85
CA GLY A 916 20.93 -5.06 -9.16
C GLY A 916 19.88 -5.26 -10.25
N PHE A 917 18.83 -4.46 -10.20
CA PHE A 917 17.75 -4.41 -11.19
C PHE A 917 18.02 -3.37 -12.28
N PHE A 918 17.71 -3.70 -13.53
CA PHE A 918 17.60 -2.75 -14.62
C PHE A 918 16.46 -3.14 -15.56
N GLY A 919 15.59 -2.16 -15.87
CA GLY A 919 14.50 -2.31 -16.83
C GLY A 919 14.40 -1.07 -17.72
N LEU A 920 14.12 -1.28 -18.99
CA LEU A 920 13.80 -0.24 -19.97
C LEU A 920 12.49 -0.63 -20.66
N ASP A 921 11.46 0.17 -20.46
CA ASP A 921 10.16 0.04 -21.10
C ASP A 921 9.94 1.20 -22.07
N MET A 922 9.35 0.92 -23.22
CA MET A 922 9.08 1.91 -24.26
C MET A 922 7.66 1.76 -24.79
N ARG A 923 7.04 2.89 -25.15
CA ARG A 923 5.81 2.93 -25.95
C ARG A 923 6.08 3.66 -27.26
N LEU A 924 5.67 3.04 -28.35
CA LEU A 924 5.52 3.68 -29.66
C LEU A 924 4.03 3.92 -29.89
N GLY A 925 3.63 5.17 -29.94
CA GLY A 925 2.23 5.56 -30.19
C GLY A 925 2.11 6.34 -31.50
N TYR A 926 1.03 6.12 -32.24
CA TYR A 926 0.73 6.90 -33.45
C TYR A 926 -0.69 7.46 -33.34
N SER A 927 -0.78 8.79 -33.30
CA SER A 927 -2.04 9.53 -33.14
C SER A 927 -2.63 9.93 -34.50
N ILE A 928 -3.83 9.42 -34.81
CA ILE A 928 -4.56 9.64 -36.05
C ILE A 928 -5.76 10.56 -35.76
N PRO A 929 -5.83 11.78 -36.31
CA PRO A 929 -7.03 12.59 -36.21
C PRO A 929 -8.18 12.00 -37.02
N VAL A 930 -9.37 11.87 -36.40
CA VAL A 930 -10.56 11.21 -37.00
C VAL A 930 -11.68 12.22 -37.26
N GLY A 931 -11.34 13.49 -37.42
CA GLY A 931 -12.26 14.59 -37.68
C GLY A 931 -12.80 15.25 -36.38
N GLY A 932 -12.95 16.56 -36.39
CA GLY A 932 -13.25 17.38 -35.23
C GLY A 932 -12.17 17.25 -34.16
N ASN A 933 -12.57 17.10 -32.88
CA ASN A 933 -11.65 16.89 -31.76
C ASN A 933 -11.37 15.41 -31.47
N ARG A 934 -11.74 14.50 -32.38
CA ARG A 934 -11.60 13.05 -32.20
C ARG A 934 -10.23 12.56 -32.63
N ARG A 935 -9.65 11.66 -31.85
CA ARG A 935 -8.33 11.09 -32.08
C ARG A 935 -8.32 9.59 -31.81
N LEU A 936 -7.75 8.83 -32.72
CA LEU A 936 -7.41 7.42 -32.51
C LEU A 936 -5.89 7.31 -32.30
N GLU A 937 -5.46 6.76 -31.19
CA GLU A 937 -4.07 6.41 -30.95
C GLU A 937 -3.93 4.89 -31.03
N LEU A 938 -2.98 4.43 -31.83
CA LEU A 938 -2.52 3.05 -31.86
C LEU A 938 -1.18 2.98 -31.15
N SER A 939 -0.98 2.01 -30.28
CA SER A 939 0.27 1.89 -29.51
C SER A 939 0.82 0.47 -29.51
N ALA A 940 2.15 0.41 -29.38
CA ALA A 940 2.91 -0.79 -29.07
C ALA A 940 3.78 -0.49 -27.84
N ASP A 941 3.49 -1.15 -26.73
CA ASP A 941 4.29 -1.10 -25.52
C ASP A 941 5.29 -2.25 -25.54
N LEU A 942 6.56 -1.95 -25.31
CA LEU A 942 7.67 -2.88 -25.26
C LEU A 942 8.24 -2.86 -23.85
N PHE A 943 8.00 -3.92 -23.09
CA PHE A 943 8.51 -4.06 -21.71
C PHE A 943 9.81 -4.84 -21.67
N ASN A 944 10.72 -4.44 -20.80
CA ASN A 944 12.06 -5.00 -20.70
C ASN A 944 12.72 -5.12 -22.07
N LEU A 945 12.81 -4.00 -22.79
CA LEU A 945 13.34 -3.95 -24.16
C LEU A 945 14.73 -4.59 -24.29
N THR A 946 15.55 -4.45 -23.27
CA THR A 946 16.91 -5.03 -23.22
C THR A 946 16.93 -6.53 -23.00
N ASN A 947 15.78 -7.13 -22.66
CA ASN A 947 15.64 -8.54 -22.30
C ASN A 947 16.59 -9.01 -21.18
N ARG A 948 16.94 -8.08 -20.26
CA ARG A 948 17.77 -8.40 -19.11
C ARG A 948 16.99 -9.25 -18.12
N THR A 949 17.58 -10.34 -17.67
CA THR A 949 17.03 -11.12 -16.55
C THR A 949 17.39 -10.43 -15.25
N ASN A 950 16.38 -10.03 -14.48
CA ASN A 950 16.56 -9.46 -13.16
C ASN A 950 16.21 -10.52 -12.13
N PHE A 951 17.22 -10.95 -11.38
CA PHE A 951 17.10 -12.00 -10.38
C PHE A 951 16.74 -11.42 -9.01
N ASN A 952 16.12 -12.24 -8.16
CA ASN A 952 16.00 -12.02 -6.74
C ASN A 952 17.32 -12.32 -6.03
N ASN A 953 17.40 -12.04 -4.73
CA ASN A 953 18.55 -12.42 -3.92
C ASN A 953 18.80 -13.93 -4.01
N PRO A 954 20.06 -14.37 -4.02
CA PRO A 954 20.40 -15.80 -3.98
C PRO A 954 20.04 -16.40 -2.62
N THR A 955 20.03 -17.73 -2.54
CA THR A 955 19.82 -18.43 -1.27
C THR A 955 21.02 -18.21 -0.33
N GLY A 956 20.80 -17.51 0.80
CA GLY A 956 21.85 -17.14 1.75
C GLY A 956 22.24 -18.23 2.75
N ASN A 957 21.52 -19.35 2.83
CA ASN A 957 21.83 -20.42 3.77
C ASN A 957 22.93 -21.36 3.23
N GLN A 958 24.10 -21.33 3.87
CA GLN A 958 25.26 -22.12 3.49
C GLN A 958 25.03 -23.65 3.57
N ALA A 959 24.10 -24.10 4.39
CA ALA A 959 23.72 -25.51 4.46
C ALA A 959 22.85 -25.98 3.30
N SER A 960 22.33 -25.06 2.48
CA SER A 960 21.51 -25.40 1.32
C SER A 960 22.35 -25.82 0.12
N ALA A 961 21.89 -26.81 -0.61
CA ALA A 961 22.48 -27.19 -1.90
C ALA A 961 22.35 -26.06 -2.95
N GLN A 962 21.49 -25.08 -2.71
CA GLN A 962 21.29 -23.89 -3.54
C GLN A 962 22.04 -22.64 -3.01
N PHE A 963 22.97 -22.83 -2.06
CA PHE A 963 23.72 -21.71 -1.49
C PHE A 963 24.34 -20.84 -2.59
N MET A 964 24.07 -19.54 -2.51
CA MET A 964 24.53 -18.52 -3.47
C MET A 964 24.17 -18.81 -4.94
N LEU A 965 23.09 -19.54 -5.19
CA LEU A 965 22.51 -19.71 -6.52
C LEU A 965 21.33 -18.75 -6.74
N LEU A 966 21.27 -18.16 -7.95
CA LEU A 966 20.14 -17.37 -8.41
C LEU A 966 19.06 -18.33 -8.92
N THR A 967 17.99 -18.49 -8.15
CA THR A 967 16.92 -19.47 -8.40
C THR A 967 15.55 -18.83 -8.65
N ALA A 968 15.42 -17.54 -8.39
CA ALA A 968 14.18 -16.79 -8.51
C ALA A 968 14.38 -15.44 -9.20
N TYR A 969 13.30 -14.89 -9.74
CA TYR A 969 13.28 -13.55 -10.33
C TYR A 969 12.95 -12.49 -9.31
N SER A 970 13.42 -11.26 -9.55
CA SER A 970 12.90 -10.08 -8.87
C SER A 970 11.38 -9.94 -9.10
N THR A 971 10.65 -9.52 -8.08
CA THR A 971 9.18 -9.33 -8.18
C THR A 971 8.75 -8.40 -9.31
N SER A 972 9.58 -7.42 -9.65
CA SER A 972 9.35 -6.49 -10.77
C SER A 972 9.90 -6.99 -12.12
N TYR A 973 10.42 -8.21 -12.17
CA TYR A 973 10.93 -8.78 -13.43
C TYR A 973 9.77 -9.19 -14.35
N THR A 974 9.96 -8.92 -15.61
CA THR A 974 9.19 -9.51 -16.71
C THR A 974 10.15 -9.91 -17.83
N PRO A 975 9.96 -11.04 -18.53
CA PRO A 975 10.66 -11.27 -19.79
C PRO A 975 10.30 -10.16 -20.79
N ARG A 976 11.12 -9.98 -21.82
CA ARG A 976 10.77 -9.02 -22.87
C ARG A 976 9.42 -9.40 -23.48
N LYS A 977 8.52 -8.44 -23.50
CA LYS A 977 7.16 -8.62 -24.03
C LYS A 977 6.64 -7.36 -24.70
N ALA A 978 5.73 -7.57 -25.66
CA ALA A 978 5.02 -6.49 -26.33
C ALA A 978 3.53 -6.54 -25.99
N GLN A 979 2.91 -5.37 -25.91
CA GLN A 979 1.47 -5.18 -25.75
C GLN A 979 0.98 -4.25 -26.84
N LEU A 980 -0.07 -4.64 -27.55
CA LEU A 980 -0.71 -3.79 -28.53
C LEU A 980 -1.91 -3.07 -27.91
N GLY A 981 -2.06 -1.81 -28.21
CA GLY A 981 -3.13 -0.99 -27.66
C GLY A 981 -3.78 -0.07 -28.67
N PHE A 982 -5.02 0.29 -28.40
CA PHE A 982 -5.69 1.42 -29.04
C PHE A 982 -6.35 2.30 -27.99
N ARG A 983 -6.48 3.58 -28.29
CA ARG A 983 -7.16 4.58 -27.47
C ARG A 983 -7.88 5.57 -28.37
N PHE A 984 -9.20 5.65 -28.24
CA PHE A 984 -10.05 6.55 -29.01
C PHE A 984 -10.62 7.63 -28.10
N GLU A 985 -10.27 8.87 -28.37
CA GLU A 985 -10.75 10.08 -27.69
C GLU A 985 -11.80 10.78 -28.54
N PHE A 986 -12.88 11.26 -27.90
CA PHE A 986 -13.96 12.01 -28.56
C PHE A 986 -14.56 13.10 -27.68
#